data_5f97b5bd6737f5bba9834a0b96e01754
#
_entry.id   5f97b5bd6737f5bba9834a0b96e01754
#
_cell.length_a   1.000
_cell.length_b   1.000
_cell.length_c   1.000
_cell.angle_alpha   90.00
_cell.angle_beta   90.00
_cell.angle_gamma   90.00
#
_symmetry.space_group_name_H-M   'P 1'
#
loop_
_entity.id
_entity.type
_entity.pdbx_description
1 polymer ?
#
loop_
_entity_poly.entity_id
_entity_poly.type
_entity_poly.pdbx_seq_one_letter_code
_entity_poly.pdbx_strand_id
1 'polypeptide(L)'
;MKSISFCLVPFLVLSATVPAADTGFPERFALAADRGAVLKELIPGTDDYYYYHALHLQHQGKKAELGVLLGEWENRFQQANARRNEIRNRQVLLDYGTDPAGSLEYLRNKLGVSYNHQRVTPDARPDLATSLDPALVTREAFLADALRGTDALGNVTTSGLVHVMRNDGVELTTARRRDLLNRIHRPDFPRLVAVVNDDLGTPESGGFGEFAIHGKLTVAQLEELLKLRPALLQNTSFVNAWAAKLRPAFGEDADRSREVRGAWLGRLEALAERLAPAFNSFKAHVLYHRLVFEQEGGVTDEARLLAYLQLPRPMGYVRPEFRESEAFKLPVDLNADFAAVTGQPPVANDEGLVRSLLLAALAGAETAEKYAPYLESGWLAAVHAEARLVSGAADAAKWVSALSPGAYQALKDRVDLDFDAAVSRTWGAADDVSIDLHVKNVPKLLVKVYEINTEHVHSTTGAQVNTDLNLDGLTANSEQTHEYGEAPLQRRKRTYQFAELKGKRGVWIVEFIGGGRSSRALIRKGGLRHLVSQEASGTVVRVYDEAMKPVAKSYALMGTRRFDSGEGGLITIPFSERPGEQNVVLGDGSGFTTLERIALAGEAYELKAGFHVARESLLPGKTAKLAIRPAVLLNGRPTVLGVMERVTLTIASQTLDGIPATTVYTLGGGDAAGKPEGLQLTEDGETVVEFTVPDRLASLSFLLAGEVKALGTGQTAKLSAAGAVALNGISVTEQTSDIHLSPTESGYVLEERGRS
;
A
#
# COMPACT_ATOMS: atom_id res chain seq x y z
N MET A 1 -17.34 -16.23 -5.22
CA MET A 1 -18.00 -16.48 -6.51
C MET A 1 -19.25 -15.62 -6.60
N LYS A 2 -19.17 -14.48 -7.28
CA LYS A 2 -20.32 -13.76 -7.84
C LYS A 2 -19.83 -13.13 -9.13
N SER A 3 -20.26 -13.69 -10.22
CA SER A 3 -20.04 -13.25 -11.58
C SER A 3 -20.81 -11.94 -11.83
N ILE A 4 -20.09 -10.91 -12.26
CA ILE A 4 -20.69 -9.69 -12.81
C ILE A 4 -20.69 -9.87 -14.32
N SER A 5 -21.88 -10.05 -14.86
CA SER A 5 -22.17 -10.12 -16.30
C SER A 5 -22.10 -8.71 -16.88
N PHE A 6 -21.15 -8.46 -17.78
CA PHE A 6 -21.11 -7.25 -18.60
C PHE A 6 -22.08 -7.45 -19.77
N CYS A 7 -23.16 -6.68 -19.80
CA CYS A 7 -24.04 -6.58 -20.97
C CYS A 7 -23.39 -5.67 -22.01
N LEU A 8 -22.90 -6.25 -23.09
CA LEU A 8 -22.56 -5.52 -24.32
C LEU A 8 -23.88 -5.13 -25.02
N VAL A 9 -24.13 -3.82 -25.09
CA VAL A 9 -25.20 -3.28 -25.96
C VAL A 9 -24.58 -3.02 -27.34
N PRO A 10 -25.05 -3.67 -28.41
CA PRO A 10 -24.59 -3.34 -29.75
C PRO A 10 -25.21 -2.02 -30.19
N PHE A 11 -24.41 -1.05 -30.54
CA PHE A 11 -24.83 0.16 -31.24
C PHE A 11 -25.23 -0.23 -32.66
N LEU A 12 -26.52 -0.28 -32.88
CA LEU A 12 -27.10 -0.40 -34.25
C LEU A 12 -27.05 1.00 -34.89
N VAL A 13 -26.13 1.22 -35.80
CA VAL A 13 -26.13 2.41 -36.68
C VAL A 13 -27.30 2.22 -37.66
N LEU A 14 -28.44 2.82 -37.34
CA LEU A 14 -29.51 3.00 -38.31
C LEU A 14 -29.08 4.13 -39.25
N SER A 15 -28.72 3.76 -40.48
CA SER A 15 -28.65 4.69 -41.60
C SER A 15 -30.08 5.14 -41.93
N ALA A 16 -30.47 6.25 -41.33
CA ALA A 16 -31.71 6.90 -41.73
C ALA A 16 -31.48 7.51 -43.14
N THR A 17 -32.02 6.87 -44.17
CA THR A 17 -32.26 7.54 -45.46
C THR A 17 -33.26 8.65 -45.17
N VAL A 18 -32.76 9.90 -45.17
CA VAL A 18 -33.60 11.09 -45.10
C VAL A 18 -34.41 11.11 -46.40
N PRO A 19 -35.75 10.97 -46.39
CA PRO A 19 -36.55 11.22 -47.56
C PRO A 19 -36.37 12.69 -47.96
N ALA A 20 -36.33 12.97 -49.26
CA ALA A 20 -36.30 14.33 -49.77
C ALA A 20 -37.43 15.09 -49.10
N ALA A 21 -37.06 16.03 -48.24
CA ALA A 21 -38.02 16.75 -47.41
C ALA A 21 -38.90 17.61 -48.32
N ASP A 22 -40.19 17.36 -48.22
CA ASP A 22 -41.17 18.41 -48.52
C ASP A 22 -40.73 19.67 -47.76
N THR A 23 -40.54 20.82 -48.47
CA THR A 23 -40.07 22.04 -47.86
C THR A 23 -40.96 22.39 -46.68
N GLY A 24 -40.43 22.25 -45.48
CA GLY A 24 -41.16 22.45 -44.23
C GLY A 24 -41.69 23.91 -44.11
N PHE A 25 -42.59 24.12 -43.19
CA PHE A 25 -43.10 25.47 -42.95
C PHE A 25 -41.99 26.53 -42.72
N PRO A 26 -40.90 26.25 -42.01
CA PRO A 26 -39.77 27.17 -41.81
C PRO A 26 -39.20 27.70 -43.13
N GLU A 27 -38.93 26.83 -44.08
CA GLU A 27 -38.38 27.21 -45.39
C GLU A 27 -39.39 27.98 -46.21
N ARG A 28 -40.65 27.58 -46.24
CA ARG A 28 -41.71 28.35 -46.93
C ARG A 28 -41.86 29.76 -46.36
N PHE A 29 -41.85 29.88 -45.01
CA PHE A 29 -41.91 31.19 -44.34
C PHE A 29 -40.67 32.04 -44.64
N ALA A 30 -39.50 31.45 -44.65
CA ALA A 30 -38.25 32.16 -44.92
C ALA A 30 -38.13 32.70 -46.35
N LEU A 31 -38.63 31.90 -47.32
CA LEU A 31 -38.50 32.20 -48.77
C LEU A 31 -39.71 32.97 -49.31
N ALA A 32 -40.82 33.09 -48.58
CA ALA A 32 -42.01 33.72 -49.06
C ALA A 32 -41.83 35.23 -49.32
N ALA A 33 -42.28 35.70 -50.46
CA ALA A 33 -42.34 37.15 -50.78
C ALA A 33 -43.36 37.88 -49.89
N ASP A 34 -44.48 37.23 -49.54
CA ASP A 34 -45.46 37.69 -48.56
C ASP A 34 -45.54 36.66 -47.37
N ARG A 35 -44.78 36.92 -46.32
CA ARG A 35 -44.74 36.09 -45.15
C ARG A 35 -46.05 36.12 -44.36
N GLY A 36 -46.82 37.20 -44.46
CA GLY A 36 -48.12 37.37 -43.80
C GLY A 36 -49.16 36.39 -44.38
N ALA A 37 -49.09 36.10 -45.66
CA ALA A 37 -49.96 35.09 -46.30
C ALA A 37 -49.69 33.67 -45.81
N VAL A 38 -48.40 33.32 -45.64
CA VAL A 38 -47.95 31.96 -45.16
C VAL A 38 -48.36 31.76 -43.68
N LEU A 39 -48.40 32.81 -42.88
CA LEU A 39 -48.80 32.69 -41.47
C LEU A 39 -50.24 32.20 -41.28
N LYS A 40 -51.11 32.38 -42.29
CA LYS A 40 -52.51 31.93 -42.24
C LYS A 40 -52.64 30.40 -42.24
N GLU A 41 -51.57 29.69 -42.62
CA GLU A 41 -51.54 28.22 -42.60
C GLU A 41 -51.37 27.67 -41.18
N LEU A 42 -50.89 28.53 -40.22
CA LEU A 42 -50.64 28.10 -38.86
C LEU A 42 -51.94 28.03 -38.05
N ILE A 43 -52.00 26.96 -37.21
CA ILE A 43 -53.14 26.76 -36.34
C ILE A 43 -53.04 27.74 -35.14
N PRO A 44 -54.04 28.67 -34.98
CA PRO A 44 -54.02 29.62 -33.89
C PRO A 44 -53.89 28.97 -32.51
N GLY A 45 -53.02 29.54 -31.67
CA GLY A 45 -52.79 29.05 -30.32
C GLY A 45 -51.77 27.92 -30.19
N THR A 46 -51.16 27.48 -31.26
CA THR A 46 -49.99 26.56 -31.22
C THR A 46 -48.67 27.33 -30.97
N ASP A 47 -47.64 26.65 -30.52
CA ASP A 47 -46.32 27.23 -30.31
C ASP A 47 -45.73 27.78 -31.61
N ASP A 48 -45.89 27.08 -32.73
CA ASP A 48 -45.50 27.52 -34.07
C ASP A 48 -46.25 28.83 -34.47
N TYR A 49 -47.55 28.92 -34.18
CA TYR A 49 -48.31 30.14 -34.46
C TYR A 49 -47.70 31.36 -33.74
N TYR A 50 -47.45 31.26 -32.44
CA TYR A 50 -46.87 32.34 -31.69
C TYR A 50 -45.45 32.71 -32.14
N TYR A 51 -44.61 31.69 -32.38
CA TYR A 51 -43.24 31.87 -32.79
C TYR A 51 -43.08 32.61 -34.11
N TYR A 52 -43.73 32.12 -35.15
CA TYR A 52 -43.62 32.72 -36.50
C TYR A 52 -44.36 34.05 -36.65
N HIS A 53 -45.46 34.25 -35.96
CA HIS A 53 -46.07 35.58 -35.85
C HIS A 53 -45.18 36.57 -35.14
N ALA A 54 -44.56 36.19 -34.01
CA ALA A 54 -43.63 37.01 -33.29
C ALA A 54 -42.41 37.37 -34.15
N LEU A 55 -41.84 36.40 -34.87
CA LEU A 55 -40.73 36.62 -35.77
C LEU A 55 -41.08 37.56 -36.92
N HIS A 56 -42.28 37.47 -37.45
CA HIS A 56 -42.79 38.33 -38.51
C HIS A 56 -42.96 39.77 -37.99
N LEU A 57 -43.56 39.96 -36.82
CA LEU A 57 -43.70 41.26 -36.19
C LEU A 57 -42.36 41.93 -35.89
N GLN A 58 -41.35 41.12 -35.51
CA GLN A 58 -39.97 41.65 -35.34
C GLN A 58 -39.39 42.15 -36.66
N HIS A 59 -39.58 41.40 -37.75
CA HIS A 59 -39.13 41.83 -39.09
C HIS A 59 -39.81 43.09 -39.57
N GLN A 60 -41.06 43.33 -39.13
CA GLN A 60 -41.77 44.54 -39.46
C GLN A 60 -41.50 45.73 -38.50
N GLY A 61 -40.72 45.52 -37.45
CA GLY A 61 -40.47 46.55 -36.44
C GLY A 61 -41.68 46.88 -35.54
N LYS A 62 -42.70 46.00 -35.52
CA LYS A 62 -43.94 46.22 -34.76
C LYS A 62 -43.83 45.77 -33.32
N LYS A 63 -43.04 46.51 -32.55
CA LYS A 63 -42.70 46.16 -31.16
C LYS A 63 -43.92 46.13 -30.22
N ALA A 64 -44.89 47.02 -30.37
CA ALA A 64 -46.07 47.06 -29.50
C ALA A 64 -46.94 45.82 -29.70
N GLU A 65 -47.21 45.43 -30.95
CA GLU A 65 -47.97 44.24 -31.29
C GLU A 65 -47.24 42.94 -30.85
N LEU A 66 -45.91 42.92 -30.99
CA LEU A 66 -45.08 41.83 -30.49
C LEU A 66 -45.21 41.67 -28.97
N GLY A 67 -45.20 42.75 -28.22
CA GLY A 67 -45.37 42.72 -26.76
C GLY A 67 -46.67 42.07 -26.31
N VAL A 68 -47.77 42.42 -27.00
CA VAL A 68 -49.09 41.81 -26.76
C VAL A 68 -49.05 40.28 -27.06
N LEU A 69 -48.54 39.93 -28.24
CA LEU A 69 -48.43 38.52 -28.67
C LEU A 69 -47.56 37.65 -27.73
N LEU A 70 -46.46 38.20 -27.24
CA LEU A 70 -45.61 37.54 -26.24
C LEU A 70 -46.34 37.31 -24.92
N GLY A 71 -47.16 38.28 -24.49
CA GLY A 71 -48.01 38.13 -23.30
C GLY A 71 -49.07 37.03 -23.45
N GLU A 72 -49.73 37.00 -24.62
CA GLU A 72 -50.68 35.90 -24.94
C GLU A 72 -50.02 34.55 -24.98
N TRP A 73 -48.83 34.46 -25.58
CA TRP A 73 -48.01 33.24 -25.64
C TRP A 73 -47.62 32.77 -24.22
N GLU A 74 -47.23 33.67 -23.35
CA GLU A 74 -46.84 33.38 -21.96
C GLU A 74 -48.04 32.90 -21.14
N ASN A 75 -49.19 33.52 -21.29
CA ASN A 75 -50.40 33.11 -20.59
C ASN A 75 -50.88 31.72 -21.02
N ARG A 76 -50.66 31.36 -22.28
CA ARG A 76 -51.09 30.05 -22.80
C ARG A 76 -50.09 28.92 -22.47
N PHE A 77 -48.76 29.23 -22.48
CA PHE A 77 -47.69 28.28 -22.21
C PHE A 77 -46.89 28.81 -21.00
N GLN A 78 -47.39 28.53 -19.80
CA GLN A 78 -46.82 29.09 -18.52
C GLN A 78 -45.43 28.52 -18.22
N GLN A 79 -45.01 27.41 -18.80
CA GLN A 79 -43.70 26.85 -18.61
C GLN A 79 -42.60 27.56 -19.43
N ALA A 80 -41.34 27.38 -19.04
CA ALA A 80 -40.20 27.92 -19.77
C ALA A 80 -40.20 27.42 -21.21
N ASN A 81 -40.27 28.36 -22.19
CA ASN A 81 -40.29 28.05 -23.61
C ASN A 81 -39.04 28.63 -24.29
N ALA A 82 -38.25 27.74 -24.88
CA ALA A 82 -36.97 28.10 -25.52
C ALA A 82 -37.16 29.05 -26.71
N ARG A 83 -38.19 28.83 -27.54
CA ARG A 83 -38.51 29.67 -28.71
C ARG A 83 -38.99 31.06 -28.29
N ARG A 84 -39.80 31.18 -27.24
CA ARG A 84 -40.22 32.46 -26.67
C ARG A 84 -39.03 33.24 -26.14
N ASN A 85 -38.11 32.55 -25.48
CA ASN A 85 -36.83 33.15 -25.03
C ASN A 85 -35.97 33.63 -26.19
N GLU A 86 -35.91 32.87 -27.27
CA GLU A 86 -35.19 33.26 -28.50
C GLU A 86 -35.74 34.57 -29.06
N ILE A 87 -37.07 34.69 -29.23
CA ILE A 87 -37.73 35.94 -29.68
C ILE A 87 -37.44 37.10 -28.74
N ARG A 88 -37.48 36.87 -27.41
CA ARG A 88 -37.15 37.93 -26.42
C ARG A 88 -35.69 38.35 -26.52
N ASN A 89 -34.76 37.40 -26.59
CA ASN A 89 -33.33 37.70 -26.74
C ASN A 89 -33.05 38.49 -28.02
N ARG A 90 -33.66 38.09 -29.13
CA ARG A 90 -33.56 38.79 -30.41
C ARG A 90 -34.14 40.19 -30.36
N GLN A 91 -35.29 40.39 -29.68
CA GLN A 91 -35.91 41.73 -29.55
C GLN A 91 -35.01 42.66 -28.76
N VAL A 92 -34.43 42.20 -27.67
CA VAL A 92 -33.47 42.99 -26.85
C VAL A 92 -32.27 43.44 -27.68
N LEU A 93 -31.73 42.54 -28.53
CA LEU A 93 -30.64 42.93 -29.44
C LEU A 93 -31.06 43.92 -30.51
N LEU A 94 -32.28 43.81 -31.04
CA LEU A 94 -32.84 44.79 -31.98
C LEU A 94 -33.10 46.17 -31.33
N ASP A 95 -33.42 46.17 -30.05
CA ASP A 95 -33.68 47.39 -29.28
C ASP A 95 -32.38 48.09 -28.85
N TYR A 96 -31.19 47.49 -29.02
CA TYR A 96 -29.92 48.07 -28.58
C TYR A 96 -29.68 49.49 -29.11
N GLY A 97 -30.08 49.75 -30.36
CA GLY A 97 -29.94 51.10 -30.95
C GLY A 97 -30.81 52.18 -30.31
N THR A 98 -31.91 51.82 -29.64
CA THR A 98 -32.86 52.72 -29.01
C THR A 98 -32.82 52.69 -27.50
N ASP A 99 -32.44 51.55 -26.91
CA ASP A 99 -32.30 51.34 -25.46
C ASP A 99 -31.08 50.49 -25.16
N PRO A 100 -29.87 51.05 -25.28
CA PRO A 100 -28.64 50.28 -25.02
C PRO A 100 -28.50 49.88 -23.53
N ALA A 101 -28.99 50.69 -22.61
CA ALA A 101 -28.90 50.43 -21.17
C ALA A 101 -29.74 49.20 -20.76
N GLY A 102 -31.02 49.18 -21.20
CA GLY A 102 -31.90 48.06 -20.93
C GLY A 102 -31.43 46.77 -21.62
N SER A 103 -30.91 46.87 -22.83
CA SER A 103 -30.36 45.71 -23.56
C SER A 103 -29.14 45.14 -22.86
N LEU A 104 -28.21 45.95 -22.39
CA LEU A 104 -27.03 45.50 -21.63
C LEU A 104 -27.39 44.90 -20.27
N GLU A 105 -28.35 45.50 -19.58
CA GLU A 105 -28.84 44.95 -18.30
C GLU A 105 -29.50 43.57 -18.49
N TYR A 106 -30.32 43.42 -19.51
CA TYR A 106 -30.92 42.14 -19.85
C TYR A 106 -29.87 41.07 -20.15
N LEU A 107 -28.89 41.40 -21.01
CA LEU A 107 -27.79 40.47 -21.36
C LEU A 107 -26.96 40.11 -20.15
N ARG A 108 -26.62 41.08 -19.32
CA ARG A 108 -25.90 40.86 -18.07
C ARG A 108 -26.63 39.84 -17.17
N ASN A 109 -27.93 40.09 -16.95
CA ASN A 109 -28.74 39.20 -16.12
C ASN A 109 -28.89 37.81 -16.73
N LYS A 110 -29.07 37.73 -18.06
CA LYS A 110 -29.25 36.47 -18.79
C LYS A 110 -27.99 35.61 -18.81
N LEU A 111 -26.81 36.22 -18.90
CA LEU A 111 -25.51 35.55 -18.91
C LEU A 111 -24.93 35.35 -17.50
N GLY A 112 -25.60 35.87 -16.46
CA GLY A 112 -25.09 35.81 -15.09
C GLY A 112 -23.77 36.58 -14.90
N VAL A 113 -23.49 37.55 -15.75
CA VAL A 113 -22.26 38.33 -15.70
C VAL A 113 -22.35 39.39 -14.62
N SER A 114 -21.54 39.24 -13.57
CA SER A 114 -21.35 40.26 -12.55
C SER A 114 -19.98 40.92 -12.75
N TYR A 115 -20.00 42.21 -13.05
CA TYR A 115 -18.76 42.97 -13.14
C TYR A 115 -18.50 43.63 -11.79
N ASN A 116 -17.46 43.15 -11.11
CA ASN A 116 -16.98 43.79 -9.86
C ASN A 116 -15.97 44.92 -10.17
N HIS A 117 -16.15 45.58 -11.29
CA HIS A 117 -15.30 46.72 -11.63
C HIS A 117 -15.87 47.99 -10.99
N GLN A 118 -15.10 48.64 -10.17
CA GLN A 118 -15.33 50.04 -9.88
C GLN A 118 -15.12 50.87 -11.18
N ARG A 119 -16.06 51.73 -11.48
CA ARG A 119 -15.91 52.63 -12.63
C ARG A 119 -14.64 53.44 -12.40
N VAL A 120 -13.67 53.30 -13.31
CA VAL A 120 -12.48 54.17 -13.30
C VAL A 120 -12.96 55.58 -13.55
N THR A 121 -12.94 56.39 -12.52
CA THR A 121 -13.12 57.85 -12.68
C THR A 121 -11.82 58.40 -13.22
N PRO A 122 -11.83 59.16 -14.32
CA PRO A 122 -10.66 59.92 -14.73
C PRO A 122 -10.14 60.71 -13.52
N ASP A 123 -8.84 60.67 -13.28
CA ASP A 123 -8.14 61.31 -12.15
C ASP A 123 -8.29 60.66 -10.77
N ALA A 124 -9.02 59.57 -10.62
CA ALA A 124 -8.95 58.79 -9.39
C ALA A 124 -7.60 58.04 -9.34
N ARG A 125 -6.79 58.33 -8.33
CA ARG A 125 -5.62 57.49 -8.04
C ARG A 125 -6.16 56.12 -7.60
N PRO A 126 -5.81 55.05 -8.28
CA PRO A 126 -6.21 53.73 -7.80
C PRO A 126 -5.55 53.49 -6.44
N ASP A 127 -6.37 53.24 -5.41
CA ASP A 127 -5.89 52.79 -4.09
C ASP A 127 -5.33 51.35 -4.13
N LEU A 128 -5.09 50.85 -5.30
CA LEU A 128 -4.51 49.55 -5.52
C LEU A 128 -2.99 49.64 -5.34
N ALA A 129 -2.46 48.73 -4.53
CA ALA A 129 -1.04 48.59 -4.34
C ALA A 129 -0.36 48.32 -5.69
N THR A 130 0.65 49.13 -6.03
CA THR A 130 1.48 48.93 -7.23
C THR A 130 2.55 47.87 -7.06
N SER A 131 2.74 47.37 -5.85
CA SER A 131 3.61 46.24 -5.51
C SER A 131 2.90 45.34 -4.49
N LEU A 132 3.14 44.04 -4.61
CA LEU A 132 2.68 43.06 -3.62
C LEU A 132 3.54 43.24 -2.35
N ASP A 133 2.90 43.51 -1.21
CA ASP A 133 3.60 43.53 0.07
C ASP A 133 4.10 42.11 0.39
N PRO A 134 5.43 41.86 0.52
CA PRO A 134 5.96 40.57 0.85
C PRO A 134 5.41 40.01 2.18
N ALA A 135 4.99 40.87 3.10
CA ALA A 135 4.39 40.46 4.37
C ALA A 135 3.06 39.71 4.20
N LEU A 136 2.34 39.96 3.08
CA LEU A 136 1.09 39.27 2.76
C LEU A 136 1.29 37.86 2.20
N VAL A 137 2.53 37.52 1.81
CA VAL A 137 2.87 36.23 1.17
C VAL A 137 3.63 35.32 2.13
N THR A 138 3.60 35.60 3.42
CA THR A 138 4.19 34.75 4.46
C THR A 138 3.31 33.54 4.76
N ARG A 139 3.94 32.45 5.25
CA ARG A 139 3.18 31.27 5.69
C ARG A 139 2.21 31.59 6.83
N GLU A 140 2.61 32.49 7.71
CA GLU A 140 1.82 32.97 8.85
C GLU A 140 0.58 33.72 8.36
N ALA A 141 0.71 34.61 7.37
CA ALA A 141 -0.40 35.34 6.80
C ALA A 141 -1.39 34.40 6.08
N PHE A 142 -0.89 33.44 5.29
CA PHE A 142 -1.73 32.43 4.64
C PHE A 142 -2.42 31.51 5.64
N LEU A 143 -1.72 31.13 6.71
CA LEU A 143 -2.32 30.30 7.75
C LEU A 143 -3.41 31.07 8.50
N ALA A 144 -3.15 32.33 8.86
CA ALA A 144 -4.13 33.18 9.52
C ALA A 144 -5.39 33.36 8.66
N ASP A 145 -5.23 33.52 7.34
CA ASP A 145 -6.34 33.61 6.41
C ASP A 145 -7.10 32.28 6.29
N ALA A 146 -6.39 31.17 6.14
CA ALA A 146 -6.99 29.83 6.07
C ALA A 146 -7.78 29.44 7.33
N LEU A 147 -7.42 30.01 8.50
CA LEU A 147 -8.07 29.77 9.78
C LEU A 147 -9.15 30.79 10.11
N ARG A 148 -9.33 31.85 9.28
CA ARG A 148 -10.29 32.89 9.54
C ARG A 148 -11.73 32.36 9.45
N GLY A 149 -12.47 32.52 10.55
CA GLY A 149 -13.88 32.13 10.61
C GLY A 149 -14.17 30.64 10.56
N THR A 150 -13.16 29.78 10.80
CA THR A 150 -13.34 28.33 10.83
C THR A 150 -12.58 27.71 12.00
N ASP A 151 -13.19 26.68 12.60
CA ASP A 151 -12.56 25.82 13.60
C ASP A 151 -11.95 24.53 13.00
N ALA A 152 -11.96 24.41 11.67
CA ALA A 152 -11.37 23.26 10.96
C ALA A 152 -10.08 23.66 10.23
N LEU A 153 -9.22 22.68 9.95
CA LEU A 153 -8.02 22.85 9.13
C LEU A 153 -8.23 22.47 7.66
N GLY A 154 -9.49 22.37 7.20
CA GLY A 154 -9.86 21.96 5.85
C GLY A 154 -9.19 22.79 4.75
N ASN A 155 -9.01 24.08 4.98
CA ASN A 155 -8.34 25.00 4.05
C ASN A 155 -6.79 24.94 4.14
N VAL A 156 -6.23 24.16 5.09
CA VAL A 156 -4.78 24.04 5.27
C VAL A 156 -4.27 22.84 4.50
N THR A 157 -3.29 23.06 3.62
CA THR A 157 -2.63 21.97 2.85
C THR A 157 -1.78 21.07 3.75
N THR A 158 -1.35 19.90 3.24
CA THR A 158 -0.48 18.99 3.99
C THR A 158 0.82 19.67 4.45
N SER A 159 1.43 20.52 3.62
CA SER A 159 2.60 21.30 4.01
C SER A 159 2.29 22.35 5.09
N GLY A 160 1.10 22.91 5.06
CA GLY A 160 0.59 23.80 6.10
C GLY A 160 0.40 23.08 7.43
N LEU A 161 -0.10 21.84 7.44
CA LEU A 161 -0.20 21.03 8.67
C LEU A 161 1.16 20.77 9.32
N VAL A 162 2.21 20.56 8.51
CA VAL A 162 3.59 20.44 9.01
C VAL A 162 4.02 21.74 9.69
N HIS A 163 3.68 22.89 9.12
CA HIS A 163 3.96 24.21 9.72
C HIS A 163 3.20 24.39 11.04
N VAL A 164 1.90 24.04 11.08
CA VAL A 164 1.09 24.06 12.31
C VAL A 164 1.70 23.20 13.41
N MET A 165 2.20 22.00 13.08
CA MET A 165 2.84 21.09 14.05
C MET A 165 4.18 21.60 14.59
N ARG A 166 4.89 22.45 13.85
CA ARG A 166 6.19 23.03 14.24
C ARG A 166 6.08 24.40 14.90
N ASN A 167 4.92 25.03 14.81
CA ASN A 167 4.67 26.38 15.31
C ASN A 167 3.76 26.37 16.53
N ASP A 168 4.31 26.69 17.70
CA ASP A 168 3.57 26.72 18.98
C ASP A 168 2.59 27.89 19.08
N GLY A 169 2.72 28.91 18.23
CA GLY A 169 1.83 30.06 18.19
C GLY A 169 0.45 29.80 17.59
N VAL A 170 0.19 28.61 17.05
CA VAL A 170 -1.12 28.26 16.50
C VAL A 170 -1.97 27.58 17.57
N GLU A 171 -3.07 28.23 17.93
CA GLU A 171 -4.06 27.66 18.84
C GLU A 171 -4.79 26.50 18.19
N LEU A 172 -4.75 25.33 18.85
CA LEU A 172 -5.44 24.11 18.44
C LEU A 172 -6.71 23.94 19.28
N THR A 173 -7.84 24.48 18.79
CA THR A 173 -9.17 24.13 19.33
C THR A 173 -9.37 22.61 19.23
N THR A 174 -10.35 22.05 19.95
CA THR A 174 -10.66 20.61 19.89
C THR A 174 -10.89 20.16 18.45
N ALA A 175 -11.66 20.90 17.67
CA ALA A 175 -11.94 20.57 16.27
C ALA A 175 -10.66 20.58 15.40
N ARG A 176 -9.82 21.62 15.53
CA ARG A 176 -8.55 21.72 14.79
C ARG A 176 -7.58 20.61 15.16
N ARG A 177 -7.49 20.27 16.45
CA ARG A 177 -6.64 19.20 16.97
C ARG A 177 -7.02 17.85 16.39
N ARG A 178 -8.31 17.51 16.40
CA ARG A 178 -8.83 16.25 15.87
C ARG A 178 -8.66 16.15 14.35
N ASP A 179 -8.93 17.24 13.60
CA ASP A 179 -8.67 17.27 12.16
C ASP A 179 -7.17 17.13 11.85
N LEU A 180 -6.30 17.75 12.64
CA LEU A 180 -4.85 17.59 12.55
C LEU A 180 -4.41 16.15 12.77
N LEU A 181 -4.84 15.51 13.87
CA LEU A 181 -4.51 14.12 14.20
C LEU A 181 -5.00 13.12 13.14
N ASN A 182 -6.14 13.41 12.52
CA ASN A 182 -6.68 12.57 11.44
C ASN A 182 -5.86 12.65 10.15
N ARG A 183 -5.22 13.79 9.88
CA ARG A 183 -4.55 14.08 8.59
C ARG A 183 -3.04 13.95 8.61
N ILE A 184 -2.41 13.97 9.79
CA ILE A 184 -0.95 13.77 9.89
C ILE A 184 -0.63 12.27 9.85
N HIS A 185 0.47 11.93 9.15
CA HIS A 185 0.90 10.55 8.95
C HIS A 185 2.31 10.26 9.46
N ARG A 186 3.01 11.26 9.97
CA ARG A 186 4.40 11.19 10.44
C ARG A 186 4.48 11.50 11.93
N PRO A 187 5.26 10.72 12.71
CA PRO A 187 5.37 10.91 14.17
C PRO A 187 6.48 11.90 14.57
N ASP A 188 7.27 12.42 13.65
CA ASP A 188 8.49 13.21 13.89
C ASP A 188 8.23 14.68 14.22
N PHE A 189 7.18 14.95 14.98
CA PHE A 189 6.83 16.30 15.45
C PHE A 189 7.01 16.43 16.96
N PRO A 190 7.73 17.42 17.47
CA PRO A 190 7.98 17.61 18.91
C PRO A 190 6.70 17.75 19.73
N ARG A 191 5.67 18.40 19.19
CA ARG A 191 4.38 18.63 19.87
C ARG A 191 3.41 17.44 19.83
N LEU A 192 3.72 16.38 19.09
CA LEU A 192 2.73 15.34 18.82
C LEU A 192 2.21 14.67 20.09
N VAL A 193 3.06 14.37 21.05
CA VAL A 193 2.66 13.75 22.32
C VAL A 193 1.71 14.67 23.11
N ALA A 194 2.00 15.96 23.16
CA ALA A 194 1.14 16.94 23.83
C ALA A 194 -0.22 17.04 23.14
N VAL A 195 -0.25 17.12 21.81
CA VAL A 195 -1.48 17.20 21.01
C VAL A 195 -2.35 15.94 21.21
N VAL A 196 -1.73 14.75 21.20
CA VAL A 196 -2.43 13.47 21.48
C VAL A 196 -2.93 13.45 22.94
N ASN A 197 -2.10 13.85 23.90
CA ASN A 197 -2.50 13.91 25.30
C ASN A 197 -3.71 14.84 25.52
N ASP A 198 -3.69 15.99 24.90
CA ASP A 198 -4.77 16.96 25.02
C ASP A 198 -6.07 16.45 24.36
N ASP A 199 -5.98 15.73 23.22
CA ASP A 199 -7.15 15.09 22.61
C ASP A 199 -7.73 14.00 23.54
N LEU A 200 -6.90 13.13 24.06
CA LEU A 200 -7.31 12.08 24.99
C LEU A 200 -7.95 12.61 26.29
N GLY A 201 -7.83 13.91 26.57
CA GLY A 201 -8.46 14.59 27.70
C GLY A 201 -9.82 15.19 27.40
N THR A 202 -10.27 15.19 26.15
CA THR A 202 -11.54 15.80 25.74
C THR A 202 -12.69 14.81 25.76
N PRO A 203 -13.94 15.27 26.04
CA PRO A 203 -15.12 14.38 26.02
C PRO A 203 -15.39 13.76 24.64
N GLU A 204 -14.95 14.41 23.57
CA GLU A 204 -15.15 13.99 22.17
C GLU A 204 -14.16 12.88 21.76
N SER A 205 -13.16 12.57 22.60
CA SER A 205 -12.16 11.57 22.27
C SER A 205 -12.72 10.16 22.30
N GLY A 206 -12.56 9.43 21.21
CA GLY A 206 -12.80 7.98 21.16
C GLY A 206 -11.67 7.14 21.80
N GLY A 207 -10.68 7.79 22.40
CA GLY A 207 -9.56 7.16 23.08
C GLY A 207 -8.37 6.85 22.18
N PHE A 208 -7.34 6.24 22.77
CA PHE A 208 -6.14 5.86 22.03
C PHE A 208 -6.48 4.77 20.99
N GLY A 209 -6.10 4.99 19.76
CA GLY A 209 -6.39 4.10 18.63
C GLY A 209 -7.43 4.68 17.66
N GLU A 210 -8.13 5.76 18.03
CA GLU A 210 -9.10 6.42 17.13
C GLU A 210 -8.44 6.93 15.85
N PHE A 211 -7.29 7.59 15.98
CA PHE A 211 -6.55 8.12 14.82
C PHE A 211 -5.39 7.22 14.41
N ALA A 212 -5.16 7.11 13.09
CA ALA A 212 -4.06 6.31 12.54
C ALA A 212 -2.68 6.74 13.05
N ILE A 213 -2.50 8.02 13.39
CA ILE A 213 -1.25 8.56 13.92
C ILE A 213 -0.88 7.95 15.28
N HIS A 214 -1.85 7.51 16.10
CA HIS A 214 -1.59 6.86 17.38
C HIS A 214 -0.71 5.61 17.20
N GLY A 215 -0.98 4.78 16.19
CA GLY A 215 -0.17 3.62 15.84
C GLY A 215 1.20 3.95 15.20
N LYS A 216 1.45 5.23 14.87
CA LYS A 216 2.73 5.68 14.31
C LYS A 216 3.68 6.22 15.37
N LEU A 217 3.22 6.51 16.57
CA LEU A 217 4.07 7.00 17.66
C LEU A 217 5.28 6.08 17.88
N THR A 218 6.44 6.69 18.17
CA THR A 218 7.65 5.94 18.54
C THR A 218 7.55 5.40 19.97
N VAL A 219 8.41 4.44 20.33
CA VAL A 219 8.46 3.91 21.70
C VAL A 219 8.69 5.03 22.71
N ALA A 220 9.61 5.96 22.43
CA ALA A 220 9.88 7.10 23.29
C ALA A 220 8.64 8.00 23.49
N GLN A 221 7.88 8.26 22.43
CA GLN A 221 6.63 9.02 22.50
C GLN A 221 5.53 8.28 23.26
N LEU A 222 5.43 6.95 23.10
CA LEU A 222 4.50 6.13 23.89
C LEU A 222 4.88 6.14 25.38
N GLU A 223 6.17 6.09 25.72
CA GLU A 223 6.63 6.21 27.11
C GLU A 223 6.35 7.59 27.70
N GLU A 224 6.58 8.64 26.93
CA GLU A 224 6.25 10.01 27.34
C GLU A 224 4.72 10.16 27.58
N LEU A 225 3.91 9.67 26.66
CA LEU A 225 2.46 9.69 26.80
C LEU A 225 1.98 8.86 28.01
N LEU A 226 2.63 7.73 28.28
CA LEU A 226 2.31 6.91 29.44
C LEU A 226 2.63 7.61 30.78
N LYS A 227 3.71 8.40 30.82
CA LYS A 227 4.01 9.23 32.02
C LYS A 227 2.90 10.24 32.31
N LEU A 228 2.29 10.79 31.26
CA LEU A 228 1.17 11.73 31.37
C LEU A 228 -0.15 11.02 31.69
N ARG A 229 -0.34 9.79 31.16
CA ARG A 229 -1.56 8.99 31.31
C ARG A 229 -1.29 7.52 31.63
N PRO A 230 -0.97 7.20 32.90
CA PRO A 230 -0.65 5.82 33.30
C PRO A 230 -1.74 4.79 32.99
N ALA A 231 -3.01 5.21 32.95
CA ALA A 231 -4.15 4.36 32.63
C ALA A 231 -4.12 3.77 31.21
N LEU A 232 -3.27 4.28 30.33
CA LEU A 232 -3.10 3.75 28.96
C LEU A 232 -2.56 2.31 28.94
N LEU A 233 -1.90 1.84 30.00
CA LEU A 233 -1.55 0.41 30.14
C LEU A 233 -2.77 -0.51 30.27
N GLN A 234 -3.98 0.03 30.44
CA GLN A 234 -5.23 -0.72 30.41
C GLN A 234 -5.93 -0.66 29.04
N ASN A 235 -5.40 0.12 28.11
CA ASN A 235 -5.97 0.28 26.77
C ASN A 235 -5.33 -0.69 25.78
N THR A 236 -6.11 -1.58 25.21
CA THR A 236 -5.65 -2.62 24.27
C THR A 236 -4.96 -2.04 23.02
N SER A 237 -5.51 -0.96 22.46
CA SER A 237 -4.92 -0.31 21.27
C SER A 237 -3.53 0.26 21.58
N PHE A 238 -3.36 0.82 22.78
CA PHE A 238 -2.06 1.35 23.24
C PHE A 238 -1.02 0.24 23.42
N VAL A 239 -1.40 -0.83 24.11
CA VAL A 239 -0.54 -2.00 24.36
C VAL A 239 -0.13 -2.64 23.02
N ASN A 240 -1.08 -2.84 22.11
CA ASN A 240 -0.81 -3.40 20.78
C ASN A 240 0.11 -2.50 19.95
N ALA A 241 -0.12 -1.18 19.96
CA ALA A 241 0.75 -0.23 19.26
C ALA A 241 2.17 -0.28 19.80
N TRP A 242 2.32 -0.35 21.12
CA TRP A 242 3.65 -0.46 21.75
C TRP A 242 4.35 -1.78 21.40
N ALA A 243 3.67 -2.91 21.60
CA ALA A 243 4.24 -4.22 21.30
C ALA A 243 4.69 -4.34 19.83
N ALA A 244 3.88 -3.80 18.88
CA ALA A 244 4.25 -3.76 17.48
C ALA A 244 5.54 -2.96 17.19
N LYS A 245 5.84 -1.93 18.00
CA LYS A 245 7.07 -1.13 17.87
C LYS A 245 8.32 -1.78 18.47
N LEU A 246 8.15 -2.83 19.27
CA LEU A 246 9.27 -3.57 19.87
C LEU A 246 9.90 -4.58 18.91
N ARG A 247 9.32 -4.79 17.72
CA ARG A 247 9.88 -5.67 16.68
C ARG A 247 11.31 -5.28 16.32
N PRO A 248 12.11 -6.22 15.81
CA PRO A 248 13.42 -5.93 15.26
C PRO A 248 13.38 -4.80 14.21
N ALA A 249 14.43 -4.03 14.12
CA ALA A 249 14.55 -2.96 13.14
C ALA A 249 14.65 -3.53 11.72
N PHE A 250 14.35 -2.68 10.72
CA PHE A 250 14.55 -3.06 9.33
C PHE A 250 16.03 -3.42 9.09
N GLY A 251 16.25 -4.63 8.58
CA GLY A 251 17.61 -5.17 8.37
C GLY A 251 18.11 -6.09 9.50
N GLU A 252 17.42 -6.15 10.63
CA GLU A 252 17.65 -7.15 11.68
C GLU A 252 16.78 -8.39 11.43
N ASP A 253 17.42 -9.56 11.38
CA ASP A 253 16.74 -10.83 11.10
C ASP A 253 16.66 -11.68 12.38
N ALA A 254 15.50 -11.67 13.02
CA ALA A 254 15.25 -12.44 14.24
C ALA A 254 15.14 -13.97 13.98
N ASP A 255 14.86 -14.37 12.74
CA ASP A 255 14.77 -15.79 12.41
C ASP A 255 16.16 -16.42 12.23
N ARG A 256 17.14 -15.59 11.81
CA ARG A 256 18.53 -16.02 11.59
C ARG A 256 19.46 -15.65 12.75
N SER A 257 19.16 -14.62 13.53
CA SER A 257 19.98 -14.19 14.66
C SER A 257 19.28 -14.45 16.00
N ARG A 258 19.82 -15.43 16.73
CA ARG A 258 19.36 -15.74 18.08
C ARG A 258 19.50 -14.54 19.03
N GLU A 259 20.54 -13.72 18.87
CA GLU A 259 20.74 -12.51 19.67
C GLU A 259 19.62 -11.49 19.45
N VAL A 260 19.31 -11.18 18.19
CA VAL A 260 18.23 -10.27 17.81
C VAL A 260 16.87 -10.77 18.32
N ARG A 261 16.59 -12.07 18.16
CA ARG A 261 15.36 -12.70 18.65
C ARG A 261 15.26 -12.63 20.17
N GLY A 262 16.36 -12.93 20.88
CA GLY A 262 16.41 -12.87 22.35
C GLY A 262 16.19 -11.46 22.88
N ALA A 263 16.82 -10.47 22.29
CA ALA A 263 16.65 -9.05 22.65
C ALA A 263 15.20 -8.58 22.40
N TRP A 264 14.60 -8.99 21.29
CA TRP A 264 13.22 -8.67 20.98
C TRP A 264 12.25 -9.28 21.98
N LEU A 265 12.34 -10.60 22.24
CA LEU A 265 11.50 -11.28 23.23
C LEU A 265 11.68 -10.68 24.63
N GLY A 266 12.89 -10.26 25.00
CA GLY A 266 13.15 -9.55 26.28
C GLY A 266 12.43 -8.21 26.36
N ARG A 267 12.38 -7.42 25.28
CA ARG A 267 11.60 -6.17 25.25
C ARG A 267 10.08 -6.42 25.38
N LEU A 268 9.57 -7.47 24.76
CA LEU A 268 8.16 -7.87 24.89
C LEU A 268 7.84 -8.31 26.32
N GLU A 269 8.74 -9.07 26.95
CA GLU A 269 8.61 -9.51 28.35
C GLU A 269 8.57 -8.32 29.30
N ALA A 270 9.49 -7.37 29.16
CA ALA A 270 9.52 -6.14 29.97
C ALA A 270 8.23 -5.29 29.81
N LEU A 271 7.61 -5.28 28.63
CA LEU A 271 6.28 -4.69 28.48
C LEU A 271 5.21 -5.52 29.21
N ALA A 272 5.20 -6.84 29.01
CA ALA A 272 4.20 -7.75 29.60
C ALA A 272 4.18 -7.68 31.13
N GLU A 273 5.32 -7.54 31.79
CA GLU A 273 5.45 -7.39 33.25
C GLU A 273 4.70 -6.16 33.80
N ARG A 274 4.59 -5.10 33.01
CA ARG A 274 3.92 -3.83 33.39
C ARG A 274 2.41 -3.88 33.28
N LEU A 275 1.86 -4.89 32.60
CA LEU A 275 0.43 -4.94 32.26
C LEU A 275 -0.41 -5.49 33.43
N ALA A 276 -1.67 -5.08 33.49
CA ALA A 276 -2.66 -5.57 34.44
C ALA A 276 -3.11 -7.02 34.12
N PRO A 277 -3.78 -7.73 35.03
CA PRO A 277 -4.31 -9.08 34.77
C PRO A 277 -5.28 -9.19 33.60
N ALA A 278 -5.94 -8.10 33.19
CA ALA A 278 -6.77 -8.07 31.96
C ALA A 278 -5.98 -8.49 30.69
N PHE A 279 -4.66 -8.44 30.72
CA PHE A 279 -3.77 -8.86 29.63
C PHE A 279 -3.11 -10.23 29.87
N ASN A 280 -3.67 -11.08 30.72
CA ASN A 280 -3.10 -12.39 31.04
C ASN A 280 -2.85 -13.25 29.79
N SER A 281 -3.72 -13.19 28.78
CA SER A 281 -3.50 -13.90 27.51
C SER A 281 -2.26 -13.40 26.77
N PHE A 282 -2.03 -12.09 26.70
CA PHE A 282 -0.82 -11.51 26.10
C PHE A 282 0.44 -11.86 26.92
N LYS A 283 0.36 -11.78 28.25
CA LYS A 283 1.47 -12.19 29.15
C LYS A 283 1.86 -13.63 28.93
N ALA A 284 0.88 -14.53 28.89
CA ALA A 284 1.12 -15.96 28.68
C ALA A 284 1.74 -16.21 27.29
N HIS A 285 1.23 -15.54 26.26
CA HIS A 285 1.82 -15.62 24.92
C HIS A 285 3.30 -15.22 24.91
N VAL A 286 3.65 -14.08 25.51
CA VAL A 286 5.04 -13.60 25.57
C VAL A 286 5.93 -14.55 26.36
N LEU A 287 5.52 -14.95 27.57
CA LEU A 287 6.29 -15.84 28.42
C LEU A 287 6.47 -17.24 27.80
N TYR A 288 5.43 -17.77 27.14
CA TYR A 288 5.53 -19.02 26.39
C TYR A 288 6.64 -18.98 25.34
N HIS A 289 6.62 -18.00 24.46
CA HIS A 289 7.63 -17.87 23.41
C HIS A 289 9.02 -17.56 23.97
N ARG A 290 9.08 -16.88 25.12
CA ARG A 290 10.35 -16.68 25.82
C ARG A 290 10.90 -17.99 26.40
N LEU A 291 10.07 -18.82 27.02
CA LEU A 291 10.44 -20.14 27.54
C LEU A 291 10.87 -21.09 26.40
N VAL A 292 10.17 -21.09 25.28
CA VAL A 292 10.58 -21.86 24.08
C VAL A 292 11.95 -21.41 23.61
N PHE A 293 12.18 -20.11 23.47
CA PHE A 293 13.47 -19.55 23.06
C PHE A 293 14.61 -19.95 23.99
N GLU A 294 14.39 -19.95 25.30
CA GLU A 294 15.41 -20.35 26.27
C GLU A 294 15.67 -21.86 26.21
N GLN A 295 14.61 -22.68 26.13
CA GLN A 295 14.75 -24.10 25.96
C GLN A 295 15.54 -24.47 24.70
N GLU A 296 15.30 -23.76 23.58
CA GLU A 296 16.10 -23.88 22.36
C GLU A 296 17.58 -23.51 22.58
N GLY A 297 17.92 -22.77 23.63
CA GLY A 297 19.27 -22.44 24.07
C GLY A 297 19.83 -23.37 25.15
N GLY A 298 19.10 -24.44 25.51
CA GLY A 298 19.51 -25.35 26.56
C GLY A 298 19.33 -24.76 27.97
N VAL A 299 18.59 -23.66 28.13
CA VAL A 299 18.38 -22.98 29.42
C VAL A 299 16.96 -23.29 29.92
N THR A 300 16.86 -23.68 31.19
CA THR A 300 15.59 -23.81 31.91
C THR A 300 15.53 -22.74 32.98
N ASP A 301 14.82 -21.67 32.71
CA ASP A 301 14.60 -20.61 33.72
C ASP A 301 13.39 -20.98 34.57
N GLU A 302 13.67 -21.46 35.79
CA GLU A 302 12.65 -21.89 36.73
C GLU A 302 11.80 -20.72 37.25
N ALA A 303 12.35 -19.52 37.38
CA ALA A 303 11.61 -18.35 37.84
C ALA A 303 10.59 -17.93 36.81
N ARG A 304 10.95 -17.94 35.53
CA ARG A 304 10.05 -17.64 34.42
C ARG A 304 9.00 -18.74 34.24
N LEU A 305 9.40 -20.00 34.39
CA LEU A 305 8.43 -21.10 34.38
C LEU A 305 7.38 -20.90 35.49
N LEU A 306 7.83 -20.56 36.68
CA LEU A 306 6.91 -20.29 37.80
C LEU A 306 5.98 -19.10 37.52
N ALA A 307 6.50 -18.01 37.01
CA ALA A 307 5.72 -16.85 36.59
C ALA A 307 4.68 -17.21 35.52
N TYR A 308 5.06 -18.09 34.56
CA TYR A 308 4.12 -18.63 33.58
C TYR A 308 3.04 -19.49 34.23
N LEU A 309 3.38 -20.37 35.17
CA LEU A 309 2.44 -21.24 35.89
C LEU A 309 1.45 -20.46 36.77
N GLN A 310 1.82 -19.28 37.25
CA GLN A 310 0.95 -18.38 38.01
C GLN A 310 -0.16 -17.73 37.18
N LEU A 311 -0.04 -17.71 35.85
CA LEU A 311 -1.10 -17.20 34.99
C LEU A 311 -2.25 -18.22 34.90
N PRO A 312 -3.49 -17.83 35.21
CA PRO A 312 -4.63 -18.75 35.26
C PRO A 312 -5.02 -19.21 33.85
N ARG A 313 -5.06 -20.53 33.62
CA ARG A 313 -5.41 -21.11 32.31
C ARG A 313 -6.21 -22.41 32.46
N PRO A 314 -7.21 -22.63 31.60
CA PRO A 314 -8.13 -23.76 31.72
C PRO A 314 -7.56 -25.07 31.13
N MET A 315 -6.34 -25.46 31.56
CA MET A 315 -5.69 -26.68 31.12
C MET A 315 -5.89 -27.85 32.08
N GLY A 316 -5.90 -29.09 31.57
CA GLY A 316 -6.14 -30.30 32.35
C GLY A 316 -5.22 -30.48 33.54
N TYR A 317 -3.95 -30.13 33.35
CA TYR A 317 -2.89 -30.26 34.37
C TYR A 317 -2.89 -29.15 35.45
N VAL A 318 -3.76 -28.15 35.34
CA VAL A 318 -3.87 -27.06 36.32
C VAL A 318 -4.71 -27.55 37.54
N ARG A 319 -4.25 -27.22 38.73
CA ARG A 319 -4.87 -27.60 39.99
C ARG A 319 -6.31 -27.07 40.09
N PRO A 320 -7.31 -27.92 40.50
CA PRO A 320 -8.70 -27.52 40.61
C PRO A 320 -8.91 -26.30 41.53
N GLU A 321 -8.29 -26.28 42.70
CA GLU A 321 -8.42 -25.21 43.68
C GLU A 321 -7.81 -23.88 43.15
N PHE A 322 -6.80 -23.94 42.33
CA PHE A 322 -6.28 -22.75 41.64
C PHE A 322 -7.28 -22.23 40.62
N ARG A 323 -8.05 -23.13 39.96
CA ARG A 323 -9.11 -22.72 39.01
C ARG A 323 -10.28 -22.02 39.70
N GLU A 324 -10.50 -22.27 41.00
CA GLU A 324 -11.53 -21.61 41.79
C GLU A 324 -11.05 -20.30 42.44
N SER A 325 -9.79 -19.96 42.30
CA SER A 325 -9.20 -18.75 42.86
C SER A 325 -9.62 -17.45 42.15
N GLU A 326 -9.48 -16.32 42.84
CA GLU A 326 -9.71 -14.97 42.25
C GLU A 326 -8.91 -14.71 40.98
N ALA A 327 -7.75 -15.32 40.82
CA ALA A 327 -6.93 -15.20 39.62
C ALA A 327 -7.68 -15.69 38.37
N PHE A 328 -8.54 -16.68 38.50
CA PHE A 328 -9.32 -17.25 37.39
C PHE A 328 -10.50 -16.40 36.94
N LYS A 329 -10.76 -15.25 37.54
CA LYS A 329 -11.73 -14.28 37.00
C LYS A 329 -11.28 -13.71 35.64
N LEU A 330 -9.97 -13.71 35.39
CA LEU A 330 -9.36 -13.24 34.13
C LEU A 330 -8.45 -14.34 33.57
N PRO A 331 -9.01 -15.45 33.06
CA PRO A 331 -8.24 -16.58 32.59
C PRO A 331 -7.51 -16.25 31.28
N VAL A 332 -6.42 -16.96 31.06
CA VAL A 332 -5.68 -16.93 29.81
C VAL A 332 -6.45 -17.66 28.72
N ASP A 333 -6.61 -17.02 27.57
CA ASP A 333 -6.96 -17.68 26.33
C ASP A 333 -5.68 -17.97 25.53
N LEU A 334 -5.28 -19.25 25.47
CA LEU A 334 -4.10 -19.69 24.72
C LEU A 334 -4.29 -19.67 23.21
N ASN A 335 -5.55 -19.58 22.73
CA ASN A 335 -5.85 -19.47 21.29
C ASN A 335 -5.88 -18.00 20.83
N ALA A 336 -5.72 -17.04 21.74
CA ALA A 336 -5.66 -15.63 21.38
C ALA A 336 -4.51 -15.37 20.40
N ASP A 337 -4.83 -14.77 19.24
CA ASP A 337 -3.88 -14.49 18.19
C ASP A 337 -3.24 -13.11 18.38
N PHE A 338 -1.95 -13.11 18.69
CA PHE A 338 -1.12 -11.91 18.77
C PHE A 338 -0.08 -11.83 17.64
N ALA A 339 -0.17 -12.68 16.61
CA ALA A 339 0.81 -12.74 15.52
C ALA A 339 0.98 -11.39 14.80
N ALA A 340 -0.12 -10.66 14.59
CA ALA A 340 -0.08 -9.33 13.97
C ALA A 340 0.76 -8.33 14.78
N VAL A 341 0.86 -8.49 16.11
CA VAL A 341 1.55 -7.59 17.03
C VAL A 341 2.93 -8.11 17.40
N THR A 342 3.04 -9.39 17.75
CA THR A 342 4.27 -10.01 18.26
C THR A 342 5.04 -10.78 17.19
N GLY A 343 4.48 -11.02 16.00
CA GLY A 343 5.10 -11.88 14.98
C GLY A 343 5.20 -13.36 15.35
N GLN A 344 4.65 -13.77 16.52
CA GLN A 344 4.70 -15.14 17.01
C GLN A 344 3.32 -15.81 16.86
N PRO A 345 3.25 -17.13 16.53
CA PRO A 345 1.99 -17.83 16.37
C PRO A 345 1.25 -17.99 17.73
N PRO A 346 -0.08 -18.23 17.71
CA PRO A 346 -0.83 -18.60 18.92
C PRO A 346 -0.24 -19.81 19.64
N VAL A 347 -0.39 -19.86 20.97
CA VAL A 347 0.16 -20.95 21.80
C VAL A 347 -0.61 -22.24 21.62
N ALA A 348 -1.94 -22.16 21.54
CA ALA A 348 -2.90 -23.25 21.45
C ALA A 348 -2.84 -24.25 22.62
N ASN A 349 -1.81 -25.10 22.69
CA ASN A 349 -1.58 -26.08 23.74
C ASN A 349 -0.17 -25.95 24.30
N ASP A 350 -0.06 -25.73 25.61
CA ASP A 350 1.20 -25.52 26.30
C ASP A 350 1.67 -26.72 27.14
N GLU A 351 0.89 -27.79 27.24
CA GLU A 351 1.20 -28.94 28.12
C GLU A 351 2.57 -29.58 27.76
N GLY A 352 2.87 -29.70 26.46
CA GLY A 352 4.13 -30.24 26.01
C GLY A 352 5.35 -29.45 26.48
N LEU A 353 5.29 -28.11 26.40
CA LEU A 353 6.34 -27.22 26.88
C LEU A 353 6.46 -27.29 28.41
N VAL A 354 5.35 -27.12 29.13
CA VAL A 354 5.32 -27.14 30.60
C VAL A 354 5.88 -28.47 31.13
N ARG A 355 5.45 -29.59 30.54
CA ARG A 355 5.96 -30.92 30.90
C ARG A 355 7.46 -31.06 30.65
N SER A 356 7.97 -30.65 29.50
CA SER A 356 9.38 -30.77 29.17
C SER A 356 10.27 -29.93 30.09
N LEU A 357 9.83 -28.69 30.42
CA LEU A 357 10.55 -27.81 31.35
C LEU A 357 10.54 -28.36 32.78
N LEU A 358 9.41 -28.93 33.24
CA LEU A 358 9.32 -29.56 34.53
C LEU A 358 10.18 -30.84 34.64
N LEU A 359 10.24 -31.66 33.58
CA LEU A 359 11.13 -32.82 33.54
C LEU A 359 12.59 -32.41 33.71
N ALA A 360 13.02 -31.31 33.07
CA ALA A 360 14.36 -30.77 33.23
C ALA A 360 14.59 -30.21 34.65
N ALA A 361 13.68 -29.39 35.15
CA ALA A 361 13.79 -28.76 36.46
C ALA A 361 13.74 -29.78 37.64
N LEU A 362 12.96 -30.86 37.51
CA LEU A 362 12.75 -31.87 38.56
C LEU A 362 13.74 -33.05 38.48
N ALA A 363 14.56 -33.15 37.44
CA ALA A 363 15.50 -34.27 37.28
C ALA A 363 16.44 -34.46 38.47
N GLY A 364 16.89 -33.40 39.12
CA GLY A 364 17.72 -33.41 40.33
C GLY A 364 16.99 -32.99 41.60
N ALA A 365 15.75 -32.57 41.53
CA ALA A 365 15.03 -32.02 42.68
C ALA A 365 14.42 -33.12 43.58
N GLU A 366 14.52 -32.94 44.90
CA GLU A 366 13.92 -33.85 45.85
C GLU A 366 12.42 -33.61 46.10
N THR A 367 11.99 -32.38 45.88
CA THR A 367 10.58 -31.96 46.06
C THR A 367 10.10 -31.11 44.87
N ALA A 368 8.81 -31.10 44.65
CA ALA A 368 8.14 -30.29 43.65
C ALA A 368 7.19 -29.24 44.29
N GLU A 369 7.36 -28.94 45.59
CA GLU A 369 6.46 -28.12 46.38
C GLU A 369 6.19 -26.75 45.82
N LYS A 370 7.18 -26.11 45.18
CA LYS A 370 7.05 -24.77 44.57
C LYS A 370 6.03 -24.74 43.44
N TYR A 371 5.75 -25.86 42.79
CA TYR A 371 4.78 -25.97 41.70
C TYR A 371 3.39 -26.46 42.17
N ALA A 372 3.32 -27.06 43.33
CA ALA A 372 2.09 -27.68 43.89
C ALA A 372 0.89 -26.71 43.98
N PRO A 373 1.05 -25.40 44.23
CA PRO A 373 -0.08 -24.49 44.25
C PRO A 373 -0.81 -24.35 42.92
N TYR A 374 -0.16 -24.63 41.81
CA TYR A 374 -0.66 -24.34 40.45
C TYR A 374 -1.01 -25.58 39.65
N LEU A 375 -0.38 -26.72 39.96
CA LEU A 375 -0.48 -27.95 39.19
C LEU A 375 -1.28 -29.03 39.90
N GLU A 376 -2.02 -29.82 39.14
CA GLU A 376 -2.77 -30.96 39.65
C GLU A 376 -1.81 -31.96 40.33
N SER A 377 -2.15 -32.43 41.52
CA SER A 377 -1.24 -33.19 42.37
C SER A 377 -0.80 -34.52 41.78
N GLY A 378 -1.72 -35.27 41.16
CA GLY A 378 -1.40 -36.56 40.53
C GLY A 378 -0.56 -36.40 39.28
N TRP A 379 -0.86 -35.38 38.46
CA TRP A 379 -0.08 -35.06 37.27
C TRP A 379 1.35 -34.60 37.65
N LEU A 380 1.48 -33.71 38.64
CA LEU A 380 2.77 -33.23 39.11
C LEU A 380 3.62 -34.37 39.71
N ALA A 381 3.01 -35.24 40.55
CA ALA A 381 3.67 -36.40 41.13
C ALA A 381 4.18 -37.37 40.05
N ALA A 382 3.37 -37.60 39.03
CA ALA A 382 3.79 -38.46 37.88
C ALA A 382 4.94 -37.86 37.08
N VAL A 383 4.90 -36.55 36.79
CA VAL A 383 6.00 -35.86 36.08
C VAL A 383 7.28 -35.86 36.91
N HIS A 384 7.19 -35.63 38.24
CA HIS A 384 8.35 -35.67 39.11
C HIS A 384 8.96 -37.07 39.20
N ALA A 385 8.12 -38.11 39.40
CA ALA A 385 8.57 -39.49 39.42
C ALA A 385 9.26 -39.90 38.09
N GLU A 386 8.68 -39.50 36.93
CA GLU A 386 9.31 -39.72 35.65
C GLU A 386 10.66 -39.00 35.55
N ALA A 387 10.73 -37.70 35.93
CA ALA A 387 11.98 -36.94 35.87
C ALA A 387 13.12 -37.60 36.63
N ARG A 388 12.83 -38.11 37.84
CA ARG A 388 13.78 -38.81 38.73
C ARG A 388 14.16 -40.16 38.18
N LEU A 389 13.21 -40.94 37.68
CA LEU A 389 13.49 -42.29 37.12
C LEU A 389 14.33 -42.21 35.83
N VAL A 390 13.99 -41.30 34.92
CA VAL A 390 14.72 -41.22 33.65
C VAL A 390 16.10 -40.55 33.80
N SER A 391 16.32 -39.73 34.84
CA SER A 391 17.64 -39.19 35.16
C SER A 391 18.56 -40.24 35.83
N GLY A 392 17.99 -41.32 36.32
CA GLY A 392 18.74 -42.41 37.00
C GLY A 392 18.98 -42.13 38.47
N ALA A 393 18.00 -41.58 39.19
CA ALA A 393 18.06 -41.35 40.63
C ALA A 393 18.36 -42.64 41.42
N ALA A 394 19.20 -42.52 42.45
CA ALA A 394 19.61 -43.67 43.28
C ALA A 394 18.47 -44.30 44.10
N ASP A 395 17.45 -43.48 44.43
CA ASP A 395 16.28 -43.87 45.20
C ASP A 395 15.07 -44.29 44.34
N ALA A 396 15.35 -44.95 43.20
CA ALA A 396 14.36 -45.35 42.20
C ALA A 396 13.11 -46.02 42.78
N ALA A 397 13.26 -46.87 43.81
CA ALA A 397 12.13 -47.55 44.43
C ALA A 397 11.05 -46.60 44.98
N LYS A 398 11.44 -45.46 45.56
CA LYS A 398 10.55 -44.39 46.01
C LYS A 398 9.70 -43.86 44.85
N TRP A 399 10.33 -43.59 43.72
CA TRP A 399 9.70 -42.97 42.55
C TRP A 399 8.84 -43.96 41.76
N VAL A 400 9.20 -45.23 41.75
CA VAL A 400 8.38 -46.30 41.17
C VAL A 400 7.04 -46.42 41.91
N SER A 401 7.04 -46.30 43.23
CA SER A 401 5.81 -46.36 44.02
C SER A 401 4.87 -45.18 43.82
N ALA A 402 5.36 -44.06 43.28
CA ALA A 402 4.56 -42.88 42.94
C ALA A 402 3.81 -43.04 41.61
N LEU A 403 4.13 -44.03 40.80
CA LEU A 403 3.49 -44.34 39.53
C LEU A 403 2.54 -45.51 39.64
N SER A 404 1.46 -45.51 38.87
CA SER A 404 0.67 -46.74 38.72
C SER A 404 1.49 -47.83 38.00
N PRO A 405 1.23 -49.12 38.23
CA PRO A 405 1.94 -50.20 37.58
C PRO A 405 1.93 -50.08 36.05
N GLY A 406 0.79 -49.67 35.47
CA GLY A 406 0.67 -49.44 34.03
C GLY A 406 1.51 -48.26 33.54
N ALA A 407 1.52 -47.14 34.29
CA ALA A 407 2.35 -45.98 33.96
C ALA A 407 3.86 -46.28 34.02
N TYR A 408 4.27 -47.05 35.03
CA TYR A 408 5.66 -47.49 35.15
C TYR A 408 6.05 -48.41 34.01
N GLN A 409 5.20 -49.41 33.66
CA GLN A 409 5.48 -50.29 32.54
C GLN A 409 5.55 -49.53 31.22
N ALA A 410 4.61 -48.63 30.95
CA ALA A 410 4.62 -47.78 29.78
C ALA A 410 5.90 -46.92 29.70
N LEU A 411 6.35 -46.36 30.82
CA LEU A 411 7.61 -45.60 30.88
C LEU A 411 8.81 -46.47 30.60
N LYS A 412 8.83 -47.71 31.14
CA LYS A 412 9.90 -48.67 30.93
C LYS A 412 10.02 -49.09 29.46
N ASP A 413 8.89 -49.38 28.81
CA ASP A 413 8.85 -49.88 27.42
C ASP A 413 9.00 -48.75 26.39
N ARG A 414 8.74 -47.53 26.80
CA ARG A 414 8.87 -46.35 25.92
C ARG A 414 10.30 -46.23 25.37
N VAL A 415 10.41 -46.11 24.05
CA VAL A 415 11.64 -45.79 23.34
C VAL A 415 11.71 -44.31 23.07
N ASP A 416 12.74 -43.62 23.54
CA ASP A 416 12.96 -42.19 23.24
C ASP A 416 14.18 -42.09 22.27
N LEU A 417 13.90 -41.37 21.16
CA LEU A 417 14.88 -40.86 20.21
C LEU A 417 14.49 -39.42 19.91
N ASP A 418 14.65 -38.56 20.91
CA ASP A 418 14.14 -37.18 20.86
C ASP A 418 15.31 -36.21 20.77
N PHE A 419 15.26 -35.31 19.82
CA PHE A 419 16.26 -34.23 19.74
C PHE A 419 16.17 -33.31 20.95
N ASP A 420 17.34 -32.86 21.42
CA ASP A 420 17.41 -31.81 22.41
C ASP A 420 16.83 -30.52 21.80
N ALA A 421 16.08 -29.77 22.56
CA ALA A 421 15.52 -28.49 22.12
C ALA A 421 16.60 -27.48 21.71
N ALA A 422 17.80 -27.62 22.27
CA ALA A 422 18.97 -26.80 21.98
C ALA A 422 19.70 -27.14 20.66
N VAL A 423 19.23 -28.11 19.88
CA VAL A 423 19.87 -28.48 18.61
C VAL A 423 19.77 -27.32 17.62
N SER A 424 20.93 -26.85 17.16
CA SER A 424 21.02 -25.90 16.06
C SER A 424 20.47 -26.51 14.78
N ARG A 425 19.67 -25.76 14.01
CA ARG A 425 19.12 -26.19 12.73
C ARG A 425 19.91 -25.68 11.53
N THR A 426 20.78 -24.69 11.75
CA THR A 426 21.60 -24.06 10.72
C THR A 426 23.01 -23.84 11.24
N TRP A 427 24.01 -24.09 10.39
CA TRP A 427 25.41 -23.89 10.68
C TRP A 427 26.08 -23.07 9.59
N GLY A 428 27.10 -22.31 9.93
CA GLY A 428 27.97 -21.70 8.94
C GLY A 428 28.76 -22.79 8.18
N ALA A 429 29.26 -22.50 6.99
CA ALA A 429 30.02 -23.46 6.19
C ALA A 429 31.24 -24.03 6.93
N ALA A 430 31.91 -23.18 7.75
CA ALA A 430 33.09 -23.59 8.51
C ALA A 430 32.77 -24.28 9.84
N ASP A 431 31.54 -24.21 10.34
CA ASP A 431 31.16 -24.70 11.66
C ASP A 431 31.23 -26.23 11.73
N ASP A 432 31.63 -26.74 12.91
CA ASP A 432 31.50 -28.14 13.23
C ASP A 432 30.03 -28.48 13.55
N VAL A 433 29.55 -29.56 12.99
CA VAL A 433 28.17 -30.02 13.16
C VAL A 433 28.08 -31.05 14.25
N SER A 434 27.23 -30.77 15.25
CA SER A 434 26.87 -31.78 16.26
C SER A 434 25.34 -31.77 16.48
N ILE A 435 24.80 -32.95 16.78
CA ILE A 435 23.40 -33.14 17.13
C ILE A 435 23.32 -33.83 18.47
N ASP A 436 22.58 -33.23 19.37
CA ASP A 436 22.24 -33.78 20.67
C ASP A 436 20.91 -34.54 20.59
N LEU A 437 20.95 -35.78 20.97
CA LEU A 437 19.81 -36.69 20.97
C LEU A 437 19.64 -37.32 22.37
N HIS A 438 18.44 -37.27 22.88
CA HIS A 438 18.07 -38.05 24.07
C HIS A 438 17.70 -39.48 23.67
N VAL A 439 18.44 -40.42 24.21
CA VAL A 439 18.28 -41.85 23.93
C VAL A 439 17.84 -42.60 25.16
N LYS A 440 16.79 -43.40 25.05
CA LYS A 440 16.26 -44.25 26.10
C LYS A 440 15.76 -45.57 25.51
N ASN A 441 16.10 -46.70 26.14
CA ASN A 441 15.65 -48.04 25.75
C ASN A 441 16.01 -48.40 24.28
N VAL A 442 17.22 -48.03 23.87
CA VAL A 442 17.77 -48.30 22.54
C VAL A 442 19.12 -48.99 22.70
N PRO A 443 19.18 -50.33 22.65
CA PRO A 443 20.45 -51.06 22.82
C PRO A 443 21.39 -50.90 21.61
N LYS A 444 20.82 -50.67 20.41
CA LYS A 444 21.57 -50.43 19.19
C LYS A 444 20.97 -49.33 18.38
N LEU A 445 21.77 -48.29 18.08
CA LEU A 445 21.37 -47.16 17.29
C LEU A 445 22.17 -47.11 15.99
N LEU A 446 21.49 -47.03 14.87
CA LEU A 446 22.05 -46.79 13.54
C LEU A 446 21.82 -45.32 13.17
N VAL A 447 22.89 -44.63 12.78
CA VAL A 447 22.87 -43.22 12.34
C VAL A 447 23.26 -43.21 10.86
N LYS A 448 22.37 -42.69 10.02
CA LYS A 448 22.55 -42.55 8.58
C LYS A 448 22.55 -41.10 8.17
N VAL A 449 23.47 -40.70 7.30
CA VAL A 449 23.57 -39.35 6.77
C VAL A 449 23.31 -39.39 5.27
N TYR A 450 22.37 -38.54 4.82
CA TYR A 450 22.00 -38.38 3.40
C TYR A 450 22.23 -36.97 2.95
N GLU A 451 23.03 -36.77 1.92
CA GLU A 451 23.20 -35.48 1.25
C GLU A 451 22.06 -35.27 0.25
N ILE A 452 21.41 -34.13 0.34
CA ILE A 452 20.22 -33.83 -0.46
C ILE A 452 20.60 -32.88 -1.60
N ASN A 453 20.23 -33.25 -2.82
CA ASN A 453 20.32 -32.37 -3.98
C ASN A 453 19.23 -31.27 -3.83
N THR A 454 19.64 -30.10 -3.29
CA THR A 454 18.74 -29.00 -3.00
C THR A 454 18.14 -28.41 -4.26
N GLU A 455 18.89 -28.30 -5.36
CA GLU A 455 18.39 -27.80 -6.64
C GLU A 455 17.23 -28.67 -7.15
N HIS A 456 17.39 -29.96 -7.11
CA HIS A 456 16.35 -30.90 -7.55
C HIS A 456 15.10 -30.78 -6.69
N VAL A 457 15.25 -30.76 -5.36
CA VAL A 457 14.09 -30.65 -4.46
C VAL A 457 13.40 -29.33 -4.63
N HIS A 458 14.11 -28.19 -4.60
CA HIS A 458 13.54 -26.86 -4.71
C HIS A 458 12.84 -26.65 -6.05
N SER A 459 13.44 -27.14 -7.17
CA SER A 459 12.86 -26.97 -8.51
C SER A 459 11.64 -27.85 -8.74
N THR A 460 11.62 -29.08 -8.17
CA THR A 460 10.54 -30.04 -8.38
C THR A 460 9.33 -29.77 -7.47
N THR A 461 9.60 -29.45 -6.20
CA THR A 461 8.55 -29.29 -5.19
C THR A 461 8.13 -27.83 -4.96
N GLY A 462 8.98 -26.87 -5.32
CA GLY A 462 8.80 -25.45 -4.97
C GLY A 462 8.81 -25.18 -3.47
N ALA A 463 9.34 -26.12 -2.67
CA ALA A 463 9.36 -26.08 -1.21
C ALA A 463 10.78 -26.30 -0.66
N GLN A 464 11.00 -25.84 0.56
CA GLN A 464 12.23 -26.09 1.31
C GLN A 464 12.36 -27.58 1.63
N VAL A 465 13.60 -28.10 1.62
CA VAL A 465 13.90 -29.45 2.11
C VAL A 465 13.42 -29.58 3.55
N ASN A 466 12.72 -30.66 3.86
CA ASN A 466 12.27 -31.00 5.21
C ASN A 466 12.59 -32.47 5.55
N THR A 467 12.29 -32.88 6.79
CA THR A 467 12.55 -34.23 7.28
C THR A 467 11.59 -35.31 6.74
N ASP A 468 10.48 -34.89 6.09
CA ASP A 468 9.46 -35.80 5.55
C ASP A 468 9.82 -36.32 4.15
N LEU A 469 10.98 -35.88 3.62
CA LEU A 469 11.46 -36.34 2.32
C LEU A 469 11.56 -37.87 2.30
N ASN A 470 11.02 -38.51 1.25
CA ASN A 470 11.16 -39.93 1.09
C ASN A 470 12.62 -40.29 0.77
N LEU A 471 13.22 -41.08 1.68
CA LEU A 471 14.60 -41.55 1.57
C LEU A 471 14.69 -42.99 1.00
N ASP A 472 13.56 -43.62 0.68
CA ASP A 472 13.54 -44.97 0.14
C ASP A 472 14.30 -45.06 -1.19
N GLY A 473 15.22 -45.97 -1.27
CA GLY A 473 16.07 -46.14 -2.44
C GLY A 473 17.31 -45.25 -2.50
N LEU A 474 17.47 -44.30 -1.56
CA LEU A 474 18.69 -43.51 -1.44
C LEU A 474 19.78 -44.31 -0.67
N THR A 475 21.01 -44.20 -1.13
CA THR A 475 22.17 -44.73 -0.39
C THR A 475 22.68 -43.67 0.56
N ALA A 476 22.84 -44.00 1.83
CA ALA A 476 23.42 -43.07 2.81
C ALA A 476 24.88 -42.74 2.45
N ASN A 477 25.28 -41.48 2.60
CA ASN A 477 26.66 -41.03 2.39
C ASN A 477 27.59 -41.55 3.51
N SER A 478 27.06 -41.69 4.73
CA SER A 478 27.77 -42.35 5.83
C SER A 478 26.79 -43.07 6.75
N GLU A 479 27.27 -44.13 7.39
CA GLU A 479 26.54 -44.91 8.38
C GLU A 479 27.43 -45.17 9.60
N GLN A 480 26.85 -44.98 10.79
CA GLN A 480 27.51 -45.24 12.08
C GLN A 480 26.60 -46.11 12.95
N THR A 481 27.16 -47.05 13.67
CA THR A 481 26.41 -47.87 14.62
C THR A 481 26.97 -47.66 16.03
N HIS A 482 26.07 -47.44 16.96
CA HIS A 482 26.38 -47.23 18.39
C HIS A 482 25.64 -48.28 19.20
N GLU A 483 26.31 -48.86 20.18
CA GLU A 483 25.74 -49.87 21.12
C GLU A 483 25.74 -49.30 22.54
N TYR A 484 24.64 -49.50 23.24
CA TYR A 484 24.40 -48.94 24.57
C TYR A 484 23.93 -50.02 25.53
N GLY A 485 24.42 -49.95 26.77
CA GLY A 485 24.13 -50.94 27.82
C GLY A 485 23.32 -50.37 29.01
N GLU A 486 22.72 -49.15 28.85
CA GLU A 486 21.96 -48.54 29.94
C GLU A 486 20.66 -49.29 30.21
N ALA A 487 20.22 -49.20 31.50
CA ALA A 487 18.92 -49.73 31.88
C ALA A 487 17.76 -49.09 31.13
N PRO A 488 16.68 -49.78 30.78
CA PRO A 488 15.59 -49.31 29.93
C PRO A 488 14.92 -48.01 30.40
N LEU A 489 14.96 -47.71 31.70
CA LEU A 489 14.40 -46.47 32.27
C LEU A 489 15.30 -45.23 32.03
N GLN A 490 16.62 -45.45 31.89
CA GLN A 490 17.56 -44.32 31.85
C GLN A 490 17.53 -43.65 30.48
N ARG A 491 17.28 -42.35 30.53
CA ARG A 491 17.34 -41.47 29.39
C ARG A 491 18.67 -40.71 29.42
N ARG A 492 19.46 -40.84 28.37
CA ARG A 492 20.77 -40.22 28.29
C ARG A 492 20.85 -39.26 27.11
N LYS A 493 21.35 -38.05 27.35
CA LYS A 493 21.75 -37.13 26.32
C LYS A 493 23.04 -37.60 25.69
N ARG A 494 23.10 -37.69 24.38
CA ARG A 494 24.25 -38.10 23.58
C ARG A 494 24.49 -37.12 22.46
N THR A 495 25.76 -36.76 22.24
CA THR A 495 26.18 -35.83 21.19
C THR A 495 26.80 -36.66 20.06
N TYR A 496 26.28 -36.48 18.85
CA TYR A 496 26.78 -37.07 17.61
C TYR A 496 27.47 -35.98 16.81
N GLN A 497 28.74 -36.22 16.43
CA GLN A 497 29.53 -35.28 15.64
C GLN A 497 29.63 -35.77 14.19
N PHE A 498 29.53 -34.81 13.25
CA PHE A 498 29.57 -35.08 11.81
C PHE A 498 30.77 -34.33 11.21
N ALA A 499 31.97 -34.80 11.53
CA ALA A 499 33.23 -34.17 11.09
C ALA A 499 33.38 -34.14 9.55
N GLU A 500 32.76 -35.07 8.86
CA GLU A 500 32.74 -35.16 7.40
C GLU A 500 32.01 -34.02 6.71
N LEU A 501 31.20 -33.25 7.45
CA LEU A 501 30.50 -32.09 6.95
C LEU A 501 31.29 -30.78 7.12
N LYS A 502 32.44 -30.80 7.75
CA LYS A 502 33.27 -29.60 7.97
C LYS A 502 33.71 -28.98 6.64
N GLY A 503 33.52 -27.66 6.49
CA GLY A 503 33.90 -26.93 5.30
C GLY A 503 32.99 -27.14 4.08
N LYS A 504 31.94 -27.97 4.20
CA LYS A 504 30.97 -28.20 3.13
C LYS A 504 29.77 -27.28 3.29
N ARG A 505 29.18 -26.88 2.17
CA ARG A 505 27.86 -26.27 2.07
C ARG A 505 26.87 -27.28 1.54
N GLY A 506 25.65 -27.29 2.08
CA GLY A 506 24.62 -28.22 1.63
C GLY A 506 23.52 -28.42 2.66
N VAL A 507 22.65 -29.36 2.32
CA VAL A 507 21.57 -29.81 3.19
C VAL A 507 21.68 -31.32 3.33
N TRP A 508 21.67 -31.82 4.55
CA TRP A 508 21.70 -33.24 4.87
C TRP A 508 20.53 -33.61 5.76
N ILE A 509 20.01 -34.83 5.56
CA ILE A 509 19.08 -35.46 6.49
C ILE A 509 19.89 -36.52 7.25
N VAL A 510 19.87 -36.42 8.58
CA VAL A 510 20.43 -37.45 9.45
C VAL A 510 19.28 -38.25 10.05
N GLU A 511 19.30 -39.56 9.83
CA GLU A 511 18.28 -40.44 10.35
C GLU A 511 18.88 -41.33 11.47
N PHE A 512 18.24 -41.28 12.63
CA PHE A 512 18.58 -42.09 13.82
C PHE A 512 17.56 -43.22 13.95
N ILE A 513 17.99 -44.44 13.83
CA ILE A 513 17.13 -45.63 13.81
C ILE A 513 17.51 -46.54 14.99
N GLY A 514 16.57 -46.88 15.86
CA GLY A 514 16.81 -47.76 16.98
C GLY A 514 15.54 -48.11 17.77
N GLY A 515 15.52 -49.28 18.42
CA GLY A 515 14.35 -49.67 19.23
C GLY A 515 13.02 -49.70 18.46
N GLY A 516 13.05 -49.91 17.13
CA GLY A 516 11.85 -49.90 16.29
C GLY A 516 11.31 -48.50 15.98
N ARG A 517 12.07 -47.45 16.26
CA ARG A 517 11.74 -46.06 15.94
C ARG A 517 12.80 -45.42 15.03
N SER A 518 12.39 -44.42 14.29
CA SER A 518 13.26 -43.55 13.52
C SER A 518 12.94 -42.07 13.87
N SER A 519 14.01 -41.29 14.01
CA SER A 519 13.92 -39.83 14.17
C SER A 519 14.87 -39.15 13.20
N ARG A 520 14.47 -38.06 12.57
CA ARG A 520 15.25 -37.40 11.52
C ARG A 520 15.57 -35.98 11.91
N ALA A 521 16.82 -35.56 11.72
CA ALA A 521 17.28 -34.19 11.84
C ALA A 521 17.65 -33.62 10.46
N LEU A 522 17.38 -32.35 10.25
CA LEU A 522 17.80 -31.62 9.07
C LEU A 522 19.01 -30.74 9.44
N ILE A 523 20.11 -30.94 8.75
CA ILE A 523 21.31 -30.11 8.84
C ILE A 523 21.36 -29.20 7.62
N ARG A 524 21.40 -27.89 7.85
CA ARG A 524 21.64 -26.90 6.81
C ARG A 524 22.94 -26.17 7.09
N LYS A 525 23.89 -26.29 6.17
CA LYS A 525 25.21 -25.65 6.28
C LYS A 525 25.39 -24.64 5.16
N GLY A 526 25.66 -23.40 5.56
CA GLY A 526 25.74 -22.29 4.65
C GLY A 526 24.37 -21.70 4.30
N GLY A 527 24.40 -20.58 3.62
CA GLY A 527 23.22 -19.89 3.12
C GLY A 527 23.58 -18.84 2.10
N LEU A 528 22.73 -18.60 1.14
CA LEU A 528 22.85 -17.49 0.22
C LEU A 528 21.98 -16.35 0.72
N ARG A 529 22.46 -15.13 0.56
CA ARG A 529 21.70 -13.89 0.78
C ARG A 529 21.50 -13.19 -0.54
N HIS A 530 20.52 -12.34 -0.65
CA HIS A 530 20.28 -11.63 -1.90
C HIS A 530 19.81 -10.19 -1.64
N LEU A 531 20.11 -9.31 -2.60
CA LEU A 531 19.52 -7.99 -2.71
C LEU A 531 18.76 -7.92 -4.02
N VAL A 532 17.59 -7.31 -3.98
CA VAL A 532 16.71 -7.14 -5.14
C VAL A 532 16.57 -5.66 -5.43
N SER A 533 16.75 -5.29 -6.71
CA SER A 533 16.42 -3.96 -7.22
C SER A 533 15.49 -4.10 -8.43
N GLN A 534 14.64 -3.10 -8.63
CA GLN A 534 13.81 -3.00 -9.83
C GLN A 534 14.48 -2.03 -10.80
N GLU A 535 14.73 -2.49 -12.04
CA GLU A 535 15.39 -1.71 -13.08
C GLU A 535 14.54 -1.69 -14.36
N ALA A 536 14.99 -0.94 -15.36
CA ALA A 536 14.30 -0.89 -16.65
C ALA A 536 14.31 -2.22 -17.42
N SER A 537 15.26 -3.11 -17.10
CA SER A 537 15.39 -4.45 -17.68
C SER A 537 14.58 -5.53 -16.95
N GLY A 538 13.98 -5.22 -15.81
CA GLY A 538 13.26 -6.15 -14.95
C GLY A 538 13.72 -6.12 -13.51
N THR A 539 13.60 -7.27 -12.85
CA THR A 539 14.07 -7.47 -11.47
C THR A 539 15.53 -7.90 -11.49
N VAL A 540 16.39 -7.12 -10.87
CA VAL A 540 17.82 -7.43 -10.77
C VAL A 540 18.13 -8.00 -9.38
N VAL A 541 18.73 -9.17 -9.35
CA VAL A 541 19.10 -9.89 -8.12
C VAL A 541 20.61 -10.00 -8.05
N ARG A 542 21.19 -9.65 -6.90
CA ARG A 542 22.58 -9.92 -6.59
C ARG A 542 22.66 -10.89 -5.42
N VAL A 543 23.41 -11.98 -5.61
CA VAL A 543 23.57 -13.03 -4.61
C VAL A 543 24.86 -12.84 -3.84
N TYR A 544 24.80 -13.09 -2.53
CA TYR A 544 25.90 -13.00 -1.59
C TYR A 544 26.03 -14.30 -0.79
N ASP A 545 27.23 -14.56 -0.31
CA ASP A 545 27.47 -15.59 0.69
C ASP A 545 27.14 -15.11 2.12
N GLU A 546 27.38 -15.93 3.11
CA GLU A 546 27.10 -15.64 4.51
C GLU A 546 27.91 -14.44 5.05
N ALA A 547 29.08 -14.15 4.48
CA ALA A 547 29.95 -13.04 4.83
C ALA A 547 29.61 -11.76 4.04
N MET A 548 28.47 -11.74 3.32
CA MET A 548 28.06 -10.63 2.43
C MET A 548 29.06 -10.38 1.30
N LYS A 549 29.80 -11.40 0.88
CA LYS A 549 30.67 -11.32 -0.28
C LYS A 549 29.89 -11.71 -1.53
N PRO A 550 29.95 -10.93 -2.62
CA PRO A 550 29.24 -11.23 -3.84
C PRO A 550 29.66 -12.57 -4.45
N VAL A 551 28.68 -13.37 -4.89
CA VAL A 551 28.89 -14.65 -5.58
C VAL A 551 28.95 -14.38 -7.09
N ALA A 552 30.13 -14.57 -7.69
CA ALA A 552 30.38 -14.18 -9.08
C ALA A 552 29.65 -15.05 -10.13
N LYS A 553 29.45 -16.34 -9.83
CA LYS A 553 28.77 -17.29 -10.74
C LYS A 553 27.46 -17.77 -10.14
N SER A 554 26.61 -16.83 -9.79
CA SER A 554 25.29 -17.13 -9.26
C SER A 554 24.25 -17.28 -10.38
N TYR A 555 23.14 -17.92 -10.05
CA TYR A 555 22.00 -18.01 -10.95
C TYR A 555 20.68 -18.00 -10.17
N ALA A 556 19.61 -17.63 -10.87
CA ALA A 556 18.24 -17.78 -10.39
C ALA A 556 17.50 -18.79 -11.27
N LEU A 557 16.74 -19.70 -10.65
CA LEU A 557 15.92 -20.68 -11.35
C LEU A 557 14.45 -20.48 -10.95
N MET A 558 13.59 -20.32 -11.95
CA MET A 558 12.14 -20.15 -11.79
C MET A 558 11.42 -21.21 -12.62
N GLY A 559 10.88 -22.21 -11.96
CA GLY A 559 10.38 -23.41 -12.65
C GLY A 559 11.49 -24.02 -13.49
N THR A 560 11.36 -24.01 -14.83
CA THR A 560 12.37 -24.53 -15.77
C THR A 560 13.29 -23.45 -16.36
N ARG A 561 13.04 -22.17 -16.07
CA ARG A 561 13.83 -21.06 -16.64
C ARG A 561 14.97 -20.69 -15.70
N ARG A 562 16.18 -20.73 -16.25
CA ARG A 562 17.41 -20.33 -15.55
C ARG A 562 17.90 -19.00 -16.08
N PHE A 563 18.31 -18.14 -15.13
CA PHE A 563 18.90 -16.83 -15.37
C PHE A 563 20.28 -16.83 -14.72
N ASP A 564 21.32 -16.82 -15.52
CA ASP A 564 22.69 -16.79 -15.01
C ASP A 564 23.14 -15.35 -14.74
N SER A 565 24.06 -15.17 -13.80
CA SER A 565 24.64 -13.87 -13.52
C SER A 565 25.49 -13.39 -14.68
N GLY A 566 25.28 -12.15 -15.08
CA GLY A 566 26.08 -11.43 -16.04
C GLY A 566 27.29 -10.74 -15.42
N GLU A 567 27.75 -9.67 -16.07
CA GLU A 567 28.86 -8.85 -15.61
C GLU A 567 28.59 -8.27 -14.22
N GLY A 568 29.57 -8.30 -13.31
CA GLY A 568 29.41 -7.83 -11.93
C GLY A 568 28.58 -8.75 -11.02
N GLY A 569 28.22 -9.97 -11.47
CA GLY A 569 27.45 -10.94 -10.64
C GLY A 569 25.98 -10.58 -10.48
N LEU A 570 25.42 -9.81 -11.41
CA LEU A 570 24.00 -9.42 -11.43
C LEU A 570 23.18 -10.40 -12.24
N ILE A 571 22.08 -10.87 -11.67
CA ILE A 571 21.09 -11.70 -12.34
C ILE A 571 19.92 -10.84 -12.74
N THR A 572 19.61 -10.73 -14.03
CA THR A 572 18.45 -9.99 -14.52
C THR A 572 17.33 -10.95 -14.84
N ILE A 573 16.23 -10.84 -14.10
CA ILE A 573 14.99 -11.57 -14.33
C ILE A 573 14.07 -10.59 -15.07
N PRO A 574 13.68 -10.87 -16.32
CA PRO A 574 12.76 -10.00 -17.07
C PRO A 574 11.44 -9.78 -16.34
N PHE A 575 10.70 -8.74 -16.74
CA PHE A 575 9.39 -8.48 -16.17
C PHE A 575 8.48 -9.70 -16.24
N SER A 576 7.76 -9.95 -15.15
CA SER A 576 6.94 -11.13 -15.00
C SER A 576 5.53 -10.91 -15.56
N GLU A 577 5.02 -11.89 -16.30
CA GLU A 577 3.60 -11.95 -16.67
C GLU A 577 2.68 -12.12 -15.45
N ARG A 578 3.23 -12.63 -14.36
CA ARG A 578 2.55 -12.80 -13.08
C ARG A 578 3.34 -12.04 -12.01
N PRO A 579 3.13 -10.72 -11.89
CA PRO A 579 3.83 -9.91 -10.89
C PRO A 579 3.42 -10.32 -9.47
N GLY A 580 4.31 -10.05 -8.52
CA GLY A 580 4.13 -10.39 -7.13
C GLY A 580 5.19 -11.35 -6.61
N GLU A 581 4.98 -11.88 -5.41
CA GLU A 581 5.92 -12.79 -4.78
C GLU A 581 5.93 -14.17 -5.45
N GLN A 582 7.12 -14.61 -5.83
CA GLN A 582 7.35 -15.91 -6.47
C GLN A 582 8.49 -16.65 -5.81
N ASN A 583 8.42 -17.97 -5.81
CA ASN A 583 9.51 -18.81 -5.37
C ASN A 583 10.63 -18.83 -6.43
N VAL A 584 11.82 -18.44 -6.02
CA VAL A 584 13.02 -18.40 -6.85
C VAL A 584 14.11 -19.21 -6.18
N VAL A 585 14.68 -20.16 -6.90
CA VAL A 585 15.84 -20.91 -6.43
C VAL A 585 17.10 -20.12 -6.80
N LEU A 586 17.86 -19.70 -5.81
CA LEU A 586 19.15 -19.03 -6.00
C LEU A 586 20.28 -20.05 -5.81
N GLY A 587 21.19 -20.09 -6.77
CA GLY A 587 22.35 -21.01 -6.74
C GLY A 587 23.68 -20.27 -6.83
N ASP A 588 24.74 -20.88 -6.26
CA ASP A 588 26.10 -20.34 -6.27
C ASP A 588 26.99 -20.90 -7.40
N GLY A 589 26.42 -21.72 -8.27
CA GLY A 589 27.13 -22.39 -9.35
C GLY A 589 27.98 -23.60 -8.92
N SER A 590 28.04 -23.92 -7.63
CA SER A 590 28.75 -25.13 -7.12
C SER A 590 27.80 -26.28 -6.83
N GLY A 591 26.48 -26.12 -7.00
CA GLY A 591 25.44 -27.08 -6.66
C GLY A 591 24.68 -26.74 -5.37
N PHE A 592 25.12 -25.73 -4.64
CA PHE A 592 24.40 -25.25 -3.47
C PHE A 592 23.31 -24.25 -3.86
N THR A 593 22.08 -24.46 -3.37
CA THR A 593 20.94 -23.59 -3.63
C THR A 593 20.14 -23.25 -2.39
N THR A 594 19.52 -22.09 -2.43
CA THR A 594 18.48 -21.66 -1.47
C THR A 594 17.19 -21.35 -2.21
N LEU A 595 16.06 -21.62 -1.58
CA LEU A 595 14.74 -21.23 -2.09
C LEU A 595 14.30 -19.95 -1.40
N GLU A 596 14.12 -18.91 -2.17
CA GLU A 596 13.76 -17.57 -1.67
C GLU A 596 12.42 -17.11 -2.28
N ARG A 597 11.75 -16.20 -1.60
CA ARG A 597 10.56 -15.52 -2.13
C ARG A 597 10.95 -14.13 -2.59
N ILE A 598 10.80 -13.86 -3.87
CA ILE A 598 11.20 -12.60 -4.49
C ILE A 598 9.98 -11.97 -5.13
N ALA A 599 9.75 -10.68 -4.81
CA ALA A 599 8.72 -9.89 -5.44
C ALA A 599 9.17 -9.47 -6.85
N LEU A 600 8.57 -10.05 -7.88
CA LEU A 600 8.83 -9.73 -9.27
C LEU A 600 7.90 -8.62 -9.74
N ALA A 601 8.47 -7.62 -10.40
CA ALA A 601 7.70 -6.54 -10.98
C ALA A 601 7.02 -6.96 -12.29
N GLY A 602 5.80 -6.48 -12.48
CA GLY A 602 5.16 -6.39 -13.79
C GLY A 602 5.69 -5.18 -14.54
N GLU A 603 5.35 -5.12 -15.81
CA GLU A 603 5.71 -4.02 -16.70
C GLU A 603 4.52 -3.08 -16.85
N ALA A 604 4.60 -1.90 -16.24
CA ALA A 604 3.54 -0.89 -16.29
C ALA A 604 4.09 0.42 -16.82
N TYR A 605 3.55 0.85 -17.97
CA TYR A 605 3.89 2.10 -18.60
C TYR A 605 2.86 3.18 -18.31
N GLU A 606 3.32 4.40 -18.10
CA GLU A 606 2.50 5.60 -17.93
C GLU A 606 3.08 6.73 -18.80
N LEU A 607 2.21 7.40 -19.57
CA LEU A 607 2.59 8.61 -20.30
C LEU A 607 2.12 9.83 -19.51
N LYS A 608 3.04 10.73 -19.22
CA LYS A 608 2.77 12.08 -18.73
C LYS A 608 3.14 13.09 -19.80
N ALA A 609 2.37 14.17 -19.90
CA ALA A 609 2.72 15.28 -20.77
C ALA A 609 2.30 16.60 -20.14
N GLY A 610 3.22 17.58 -20.16
CA GLY A 610 2.89 18.98 -19.95
C GLY A 610 2.53 19.63 -21.29
N PHE A 611 1.45 20.40 -21.29
CA PHE A 611 1.01 21.15 -22.46
C PHE A 611 1.03 22.64 -22.13
N HIS A 612 1.70 23.43 -22.94
CA HIS A 612 1.73 24.87 -22.77
C HIS A 612 1.43 25.58 -24.08
N VAL A 613 0.50 26.51 -24.01
CA VAL A 613 0.21 27.45 -25.09
C VAL A 613 0.11 28.85 -24.50
N ALA A 614 0.80 29.79 -25.11
CA ALA A 614 0.70 31.20 -24.70
C ALA A 614 -0.69 31.72 -25.06
N ARG A 615 -1.48 32.10 -24.07
CA ARG A 615 -2.88 32.55 -24.28
C ARG A 615 -2.95 33.79 -25.16
N GLU A 616 -1.99 34.68 -25.04
CA GLU A 616 -1.82 35.90 -25.88
C GLU A 616 -1.59 35.60 -27.35
N SER A 617 -1.13 34.40 -27.70
CA SER A 617 -0.97 33.99 -29.09
C SER A 617 -2.22 33.37 -29.71
N LEU A 618 -3.27 33.17 -28.93
CA LEU A 618 -4.53 32.58 -29.40
C LEU A 618 -5.45 33.61 -30.07
N LEU A 619 -4.90 34.28 -31.09
CA LEU A 619 -5.62 35.27 -31.90
C LEU A 619 -6.28 34.60 -33.10
N PRO A 620 -7.54 34.93 -33.43
CA PRO A 620 -8.27 34.34 -34.56
C PRO A 620 -7.46 34.39 -35.88
N GLY A 621 -7.42 33.26 -36.57
CA GLY A 621 -6.73 33.12 -37.87
C GLY A 621 -5.20 33.23 -37.83
N LYS A 622 -4.59 33.39 -36.64
CA LYS A 622 -3.13 33.42 -36.46
C LYS A 622 -2.58 32.04 -36.10
N THR A 623 -1.28 31.87 -36.28
CA THR A 623 -0.57 30.67 -35.88
C THR A 623 -0.16 30.77 -34.44
N ALA A 624 -0.59 29.82 -33.61
CA ALA A 624 -0.16 29.66 -32.22
C ALA A 624 0.76 28.43 -32.09
N LYS A 625 1.57 28.41 -31.02
CA LYS A 625 2.51 27.33 -30.72
C LYS A 625 2.09 26.59 -29.48
N LEU A 626 1.97 25.27 -29.60
CA LEU A 626 1.79 24.37 -28.49
C LEU A 626 3.13 23.71 -28.17
N ALA A 627 3.67 24.00 -27.00
CA ALA A 627 4.82 23.28 -26.46
C ALA A 627 4.37 22.08 -25.65
N ILE A 628 4.96 20.92 -25.93
CA ILE A 628 4.65 19.65 -25.28
C ILE A 628 5.92 19.13 -24.63
N ARG A 629 5.85 18.77 -23.35
CA ARG A 629 6.94 18.11 -22.62
C ARG A 629 6.47 16.72 -22.20
N PRO A 630 6.73 15.69 -23.02
CA PRO A 630 6.34 14.32 -22.72
C PRO A 630 7.32 13.64 -21.78
N ALA A 631 6.84 12.68 -21.00
CA ALA A 631 7.65 11.77 -20.21
C ALA A 631 6.96 10.40 -20.13
N VAL A 632 7.68 9.35 -20.50
CA VAL A 632 7.24 7.97 -20.32
C VAL A 632 7.84 7.41 -19.04
N LEU A 633 7.01 6.82 -18.21
CA LEU A 633 7.43 6.17 -16.98
C LEU A 633 7.21 4.67 -17.10
N LEU A 634 8.21 3.89 -16.69
CA LEU A 634 8.11 2.45 -16.50
C LEU A 634 8.17 2.18 -14.98
N ASN A 635 7.09 1.65 -14.44
CA ASN A 635 6.94 1.44 -12.99
C ASN A 635 7.27 2.70 -12.15
N GLY A 636 6.82 3.87 -12.63
CA GLY A 636 7.02 5.16 -11.97
C GLY A 636 8.41 5.79 -12.18
N ARG A 637 9.32 5.16 -12.93
CA ARG A 637 10.66 5.69 -13.24
C ARG A 637 10.72 6.17 -14.69
N PRO A 638 11.37 7.31 -14.95
CA PRO A 638 11.55 7.79 -16.33
C PRO A 638 12.24 6.75 -17.21
N THR A 639 11.73 6.57 -18.42
CA THR A 639 12.35 5.78 -19.49
C THR A 639 12.42 6.60 -20.77
N VAL A 640 13.13 6.09 -21.77
CA VAL A 640 13.33 6.80 -23.05
C VAL A 640 12.03 6.90 -23.84
N LEU A 641 11.78 8.03 -24.48
CA LEU A 641 10.59 8.24 -25.32
C LEU A 641 10.57 7.34 -26.55
N GLY A 642 11.74 6.89 -27.02
CA GLY A 642 11.89 5.99 -28.15
C GLY A 642 11.21 4.61 -28.00
N VAL A 643 10.73 4.25 -26.80
CA VAL A 643 9.91 3.04 -26.61
C VAL A 643 8.49 3.20 -27.14
N MET A 644 8.04 4.43 -27.40
CA MET A 644 6.70 4.71 -27.94
C MET A 644 6.66 4.57 -29.45
N GLU A 645 5.64 3.87 -29.91
CA GLU A 645 5.32 3.71 -31.31
C GLU A 645 3.99 4.43 -31.62
N ARG A 646 3.80 4.80 -32.89
CA ARG A 646 2.54 5.38 -33.40
C ARG A 646 2.07 6.58 -32.59
N VAL A 647 2.98 7.48 -32.27
CA VAL A 647 2.66 8.65 -31.45
C VAL A 647 1.84 9.65 -32.25
N THR A 648 0.73 10.08 -31.68
CA THR A 648 -0.17 11.08 -32.26
C THR A 648 -0.48 12.17 -31.24
N LEU A 649 -0.55 13.41 -31.73
CA LEU A 649 -1.09 14.54 -30.99
C LEU A 649 -2.42 14.94 -31.64
N THR A 650 -3.48 14.93 -30.87
CA THR A 650 -4.77 15.46 -31.27
C THR A 650 -4.98 16.83 -30.63
N ILE A 651 -5.20 17.85 -31.44
CA ILE A 651 -5.64 19.17 -30.98
C ILE A 651 -7.12 19.29 -31.36
N ALA A 652 -8.00 19.33 -30.37
CA ALA A 652 -9.40 19.57 -30.56
C ALA A 652 -9.77 20.97 -30.04
N SER A 653 -10.50 21.70 -30.84
CA SER A 653 -10.98 23.04 -30.53
C SER A 653 -12.50 23.07 -30.52
N GLN A 654 -13.06 23.94 -29.71
CA GLN A 654 -14.49 24.24 -29.70
C GLN A 654 -14.68 25.74 -29.77
N THR A 655 -15.52 26.20 -30.66
CA THR A 655 -15.91 27.62 -30.76
C THR A 655 -16.99 27.98 -29.75
N LEU A 656 -17.22 29.29 -29.55
CA LEU A 656 -18.31 29.80 -28.72
C LEU A 656 -19.69 29.34 -29.18
N ASP A 657 -19.84 29.03 -30.46
CA ASP A 657 -21.09 28.50 -31.05
C ASP A 657 -21.21 26.99 -30.88
N GLY A 658 -20.26 26.34 -30.18
CA GLY A 658 -20.25 24.92 -29.93
C GLY A 658 -19.77 24.08 -31.10
N ILE A 659 -19.18 24.66 -32.15
CA ILE A 659 -18.68 23.94 -33.33
C ILE A 659 -17.32 23.31 -32.98
N PRO A 660 -17.19 21.97 -33.03
CA PRO A 660 -15.92 21.30 -32.77
C PRO A 660 -15.08 21.23 -34.06
N ALA A 661 -13.77 21.32 -33.90
CA ALA A 661 -12.80 20.99 -34.94
C ALA A 661 -11.65 20.17 -34.32
N THR A 662 -11.11 19.25 -35.12
CA THR A 662 -10.02 18.37 -34.63
C THR A 662 -8.93 18.25 -35.68
N THR A 663 -7.69 18.43 -35.26
CA THR A 663 -6.50 18.20 -36.07
C THR A 663 -5.60 17.16 -35.41
N VAL A 664 -5.15 16.17 -36.19
CA VAL A 664 -4.27 15.10 -35.69
C VAL A 664 -2.90 15.25 -36.37
N TYR A 665 -1.87 15.28 -35.54
CA TYR A 665 -0.47 15.29 -35.95
C TYR A 665 0.15 13.94 -35.63
N THR A 666 0.83 13.33 -36.59
CA THR A 666 1.64 12.14 -36.36
C THR A 666 3.05 12.58 -35.96
N LEU A 667 3.53 12.06 -34.82
CA LEU A 667 4.83 12.39 -34.26
C LEU A 667 5.74 11.15 -34.36
N GLY A 668 6.99 11.33 -34.76
CA GLY A 668 7.98 10.26 -34.76
C GLY A 668 7.88 9.25 -35.92
N GLY A 669 7.19 9.56 -37.01
CA GLY A 669 7.21 8.75 -38.23
C GLY A 669 8.44 9.02 -39.08
N GLY A 670 9.12 7.95 -39.56
CA GLY A 670 10.08 8.06 -40.67
C GLY A 670 9.46 7.60 -41.98
N ASP A 671 9.89 8.17 -43.11
CA ASP A 671 9.56 7.65 -44.45
C ASP A 671 10.23 6.27 -44.69
N ALA A 672 9.82 5.57 -45.73
CA ALA A 672 10.42 4.30 -46.15
C ALA A 672 11.93 4.40 -46.53
N ALA A 673 12.49 5.62 -46.61
CA ALA A 673 13.90 5.91 -46.84
C ALA A 673 14.66 6.26 -45.53
N GLY A 674 14.00 6.16 -44.35
CA GLY A 674 14.62 6.42 -43.04
C GLY A 674 14.82 7.91 -42.70
N LYS A 675 14.22 8.84 -43.48
CA LYS A 675 14.18 10.25 -43.10
C LYS A 675 13.03 10.52 -42.17
N PRO A 676 13.23 11.26 -41.05
CA PRO A 676 12.15 11.62 -40.16
C PRO A 676 11.14 12.50 -40.90
N GLU A 677 9.95 11.93 -41.13
CA GLU A 677 8.81 12.67 -41.66
C GLU A 677 7.91 13.03 -40.45
N GLY A 678 7.82 14.31 -40.15
CA GLY A 678 7.01 14.82 -39.07
C GLY A 678 7.79 15.34 -37.83
N LEU A 679 7.07 15.90 -36.91
CA LEU A 679 7.60 16.42 -35.64
C LEU A 679 8.15 15.27 -34.80
N GLN A 680 9.39 15.40 -34.33
CA GLN A 680 10.03 14.44 -33.43
C GLN A 680 9.75 14.82 -31.96
N LEU A 681 9.44 13.82 -31.12
CA LEU A 681 9.52 14.01 -29.70
C LEU A 681 10.97 14.11 -29.26
N THR A 682 11.31 15.15 -28.55
CA THR A 682 12.67 15.36 -28.01
C THR A 682 12.74 14.88 -26.58
N GLU A 683 13.74 14.05 -26.23
CA GLU A 683 13.90 13.49 -24.87
C GLU A 683 14.28 14.56 -23.83
N ASP A 684 15.11 15.53 -24.24
CA ASP A 684 15.64 16.56 -23.34
C ASP A 684 15.04 17.96 -23.57
N GLY A 685 13.89 18.04 -24.28
CA GLY A 685 13.34 19.32 -24.68
C GLY A 685 11.83 19.34 -24.81
N GLU A 686 11.37 20.42 -25.38
CA GLU A 686 9.97 20.63 -25.72
C GLU A 686 9.76 20.39 -27.23
N THR A 687 8.75 19.59 -27.54
CA THR A 687 8.25 19.46 -28.90
C THR A 687 7.26 20.57 -29.18
N VAL A 688 7.51 21.43 -30.16
CA VAL A 688 6.63 22.54 -30.49
C VAL A 688 5.85 22.23 -31.75
N VAL A 689 4.51 22.33 -31.62
CA VAL A 689 3.59 22.15 -32.76
C VAL A 689 2.88 23.45 -33.05
N GLU A 690 2.88 23.86 -34.28
CA GLU A 690 2.17 25.05 -34.75
C GLU A 690 0.75 24.66 -35.22
N PHE A 691 -0.24 25.45 -34.85
CA PHE A 691 -1.61 25.28 -35.31
C PHE A 691 -2.29 26.63 -35.57
N THR A 692 -3.25 26.65 -36.46
CA THR A 692 -4.05 27.85 -36.72
C THR A 692 -5.16 27.95 -35.71
N VAL A 693 -5.28 29.13 -35.10
CA VAL A 693 -6.33 29.42 -34.10
C VAL A 693 -7.67 29.60 -34.82
N PRO A 694 -8.70 28.81 -34.49
CA PRO A 694 -10.03 29.01 -35.05
C PRO A 694 -10.66 30.33 -34.63
N ASP A 695 -11.53 30.83 -35.48
CA ASP A 695 -12.35 32.02 -35.13
C ASP A 695 -13.27 31.67 -33.95
N ARG A 696 -13.44 32.63 -33.01
CA ARG A 696 -14.33 32.53 -31.85
C ARG A 696 -14.02 31.31 -30.96
N LEU A 697 -12.75 31.02 -30.77
CA LEU A 697 -12.30 29.91 -29.95
C LEU A 697 -12.80 30.01 -28.50
N ALA A 698 -13.43 28.96 -27.99
CA ALA A 698 -13.88 28.84 -26.61
C ALA A 698 -12.97 27.93 -25.77
N SER A 699 -12.51 26.83 -26.34
CA SER A 699 -11.63 25.91 -25.63
C SER A 699 -10.73 25.13 -26.59
N LEU A 700 -9.59 24.72 -26.06
CA LEU A 700 -8.68 23.77 -26.70
C LEU A 700 -8.50 22.56 -25.77
N SER A 701 -8.46 21.38 -26.36
CA SER A 701 -8.02 20.18 -25.67
C SER A 701 -6.93 19.51 -26.47
N PHE A 702 -6.00 18.91 -25.75
CA PHE A 702 -4.82 18.24 -26.27
C PHE A 702 -4.83 16.81 -25.80
N LEU A 703 -4.56 15.86 -26.69
CA LEU A 703 -4.41 14.47 -26.38
C LEU A 703 -3.14 13.95 -27.08
N LEU A 704 -2.12 13.68 -26.30
CA LEU A 704 -0.94 12.95 -26.76
C LEU A 704 -1.20 11.46 -26.51
N ALA A 705 -1.14 10.64 -27.55
CA ALA A 705 -1.35 9.21 -27.46
C ALA A 705 -0.26 8.45 -28.20
N GLY A 706 0.01 7.24 -27.76
CA GLY A 706 0.97 6.35 -28.40
C GLY A 706 0.84 4.94 -27.87
N GLU A 707 1.63 4.03 -28.40
CA GLU A 707 1.63 2.63 -28.03
C GLU A 707 3.04 2.22 -27.58
N VAL A 708 3.13 1.35 -26.59
CA VAL A 708 4.40 0.75 -26.16
C VAL A 708 4.24 -0.76 -26.19
N LYS A 709 5.19 -1.44 -26.80
CA LYS A 709 5.24 -2.90 -26.79
C LYS A 709 5.96 -3.37 -25.52
N ALA A 710 5.23 -3.99 -24.63
CA ALA A 710 5.77 -4.54 -23.40
C ALA A 710 6.79 -5.64 -23.69
N LEU A 711 7.99 -5.54 -23.10
CA LEU A 711 9.11 -6.45 -23.34
C LEU A 711 8.85 -7.86 -22.79
N GLY A 712 8.20 -7.94 -21.61
CA GLY A 712 7.93 -9.20 -20.92
C GLY A 712 6.82 -10.02 -21.57
N THR A 713 5.73 -9.36 -21.99
CA THR A 713 4.53 -10.04 -22.51
C THR A 713 4.39 -9.96 -24.02
N GLY A 714 5.10 -9.03 -24.68
CA GLY A 714 4.91 -8.71 -26.09
C GLY A 714 3.58 -8.03 -26.40
N GLN A 715 2.75 -7.73 -25.40
CA GLN A 715 1.47 -7.04 -25.55
C GLN A 715 1.68 -5.54 -25.78
N THR A 716 0.79 -4.95 -26.57
CA THR A 716 0.83 -3.51 -26.82
C THR A 716 -0.02 -2.77 -25.78
N ALA A 717 0.61 -1.89 -25.01
CA ALA A 717 -0.05 -0.97 -24.09
C ALA A 717 -0.35 0.36 -24.81
N LYS A 718 -1.59 0.82 -24.75
CA LYS A 718 -2.00 2.14 -25.25
C LYS A 718 -1.83 3.16 -24.13
N LEU A 719 -1.11 4.22 -24.40
CA LEU A 719 -0.83 5.29 -23.46
C LEU A 719 -1.43 6.60 -23.97
N SER A 720 -1.89 7.43 -23.04
CA SER A 720 -2.35 8.78 -23.40
C SER A 720 -2.17 9.75 -22.24
N ALA A 721 -1.93 11.02 -22.60
CA ALA A 721 -1.92 12.15 -21.67
C ALA A 721 -2.74 13.28 -22.28
N ALA A 722 -3.56 13.93 -21.47
CA ALA A 722 -4.47 14.97 -21.92
C ALA A 722 -4.20 16.29 -21.20
N GLY A 723 -4.49 17.39 -21.89
CA GLY A 723 -4.50 18.74 -21.33
C GLY A 723 -5.61 19.57 -21.96
N ALA A 724 -5.98 20.65 -21.32
CA ALA A 724 -7.01 21.55 -21.86
C ALA A 724 -6.75 22.99 -21.46
N VAL A 725 -7.18 23.91 -22.31
CA VAL A 725 -7.21 25.35 -22.07
C VAL A 725 -8.62 25.83 -22.37
N ALA A 726 -9.31 26.33 -21.35
CA ALA A 726 -10.59 26.98 -21.50
C ALA A 726 -10.39 28.49 -21.63
N LEU A 727 -11.05 29.09 -22.62
CA LEU A 727 -11.08 30.53 -22.83
C LEU A 727 -12.47 31.02 -22.44
N ASN A 728 -12.55 32.01 -21.58
CA ASN A 728 -13.83 32.67 -21.26
C ASN A 728 -14.21 33.62 -22.39
N GLY A 729 -15.48 34.06 -22.44
CA GLY A 729 -15.97 34.97 -23.47
C GLY A 729 -15.23 36.30 -23.52
N ILE A 730 -14.65 36.74 -22.40
CA ILE A 730 -13.81 37.93 -22.31
C ILE A 730 -12.45 37.69 -23.00
N SER A 731 -11.87 36.54 -22.86
CA SER A 731 -10.57 36.15 -23.49
C SER A 731 -10.62 36.06 -25.01
N VAL A 732 -11.80 36.14 -25.61
CA VAL A 732 -12.00 35.96 -27.07
C VAL A 732 -12.14 37.29 -27.78
N THR A 733 -12.27 38.41 -27.06
CA THR A 733 -12.35 39.73 -27.67
C THR A 733 -10.96 40.30 -27.94
N GLU A 734 -10.81 41.01 -29.06
CA GLU A 734 -9.53 41.67 -29.45
C GLU A 734 -9.10 42.76 -28.45
N GLN A 735 -9.97 43.15 -27.52
CA GLN A 735 -9.74 44.22 -26.53
C GLN A 735 -9.55 43.72 -25.10
N THR A 736 -9.16 42.47 -24.91
CA THR A 736 -8.88 41.92 -23.58
C THR A 736 -7.41 41.93 -23.24
N SER A 737 -7.12 42.03 -21.95
CA SER A 737 -5.80 41.94 -21.41
C SER A 737 -5.64 40.61 -20.61
N ASP A 738 -4.46 40.03 -20.65
CA ASP A 738 -4.03 38.95 -19.77
C ASP A 738 -3.19 39.53 -18.63
N ILE A 739 -3.43 39.02 -17.44
CA ILE A 739 -2.68 39.40 -16.25
C ILE A 739 -1.70 38.28 -15.91
N HIS A 740 -0.42 38.62 -15.91
CA HIS A 740 0.66 37.70 -15.55
C HIS A 740 1.27 38.13 -14.22
N LEU A 741 1.35 37.19 -13.27
CA LEU A 741 2.09 37.36 -12.03
C LEU A 741 3.41 36.61 -12.16
N SER A 742 4.52 37.35 -12.19
CA SER A 742 5.87 36.78 -12.32
C SER A 742 6.71 37.06 -11.08
N PRO A 743 7.39 36.05 -10.50
CA PRO A 743 8.36 36.31 -9.45
C PRO A 743 9.64 36.92 -10.06
N THR A 744 10.16 37.96 -9.45
CA THR A 744 11.42 38.60 -9.81
C THR A 744 12.34 38.67 -8.59
N GLU A 745 13.62 39.04 -8.78
CA GLU A 745 14.55 39.24 -7.67
C GLU A 745 14.10 40.32 -6.66
N SER A 746 13.29 41.26 -7.09
CA SER A 746 12.74 42.34 -6.26
C SER A 746 11.34 42.08 -5.72
N GLY A 747 10.76 40.90 -5.93
CA GLY A 747 9.41 40.54 -5.53
C GLY A 747 8.54 40.05 -6.69
N TYR A 748 7.23 40.15 -6.54
CA TYR A 748 6.29 39.79 -7.61
C TYR A 748 5.94 40.98 -8.48
N VAL A 749 5.95 40.78 -9.79
CA VAL A 749 5.52 41.77 -10.78
C VAL A 749 4.23 41.28 -11.42
N LEU A 750 3.22 42.11 -11.40
CA LEU A 750 1.96 41.89 -12.10
C LEU A 750 2.04 42.65 -13.42
N GLU A 751 2.05 41.94 -14.53
CA GLU A 751 2.02 42.54 -15.87
C GLU A 751 0.64 42.35 -16.49
N GLU A 752 0.09 43.43 -17.01
CA GLU A 752 -1.09 43.42 -17.86
C GLU A 752 -0.65 43.52 -19.31
N ARG A 753 -0.96 42.53 -20.13
CA ARG A 753 -0.62 42.51 -21.55
C ARG A 753 -1.89 42.51 -22.37
N GLY A 754 -1.99 43.49 -23.26
CA GLY A 754 -3.09 43.58 -24.24
C GLY A 754 -2.96 42.45 -25.29
N ARG A 755 -4.08 42.01 -25.82
CA ARG A 755 -4.17 41.02 -26.93
C ARG A 755 -4.33 41.72 -28.28
N SER A 756 -3.83 42.90 -28.47
CA SER A 756 -3.91 43.61 -29.77
C SER A 756 -2.77 43.24 -30.70
#